data_9c3ead10062292575fd7afe98a285046
#
_entry.id   9c3ead10062292575fd7afe98a285046
#
_cell.length_a   1.000
_cell.length_b   1.000
_cell.length_c   1.000
_cell.angle_alpha   90.00
_cell.angle_beta   90.00
_cell.angle_gamma   90.00
#
_symmetry.space_group_name_H-M   'P 1'
#
loop_
_entity.id
_entity.type
_entity.pdbx_description
1 polymer ?
#
loop_
_entity_poly.entity_id
_entity_poly.type
_entity_poly.pdbx_seq_one_letter_code
_entity_poly.pdbx_strand_id
1 'polypeptide(L)'
;VPGLLGAQQPTVVTGRVTTDAGTALQGASITIPTMGLGAYSQADGRYSFTVPATRSIGQAVRITARRIGFRAQAVNLTLSGTTITQDFTLTATPTELTGIVVTALGQSREKSQVGTAVQQVNAQELTQTKAQNIVDQIAGKVSGVAITGTGSPGGSSMITIRGSNSITGDNTPLFIVDGVPIAKTDHGASPYGGWDEGSALNDLNADDIETMTVLKGPNAAALYGSRAANGVVLITTKKGANTGGNVHSELNTFFTNESPSILPTYQNQYGQGAGGNFKFVDGAGGGVNDGADQSWGPKLDGRLIDQFTGKQQPWVAHPNNVNSFFQTGHTSSATIAVSGGTDKANARLSAGEDNLQSFIPGTYLTKTNGLLTGDLQITPNLSTTATISYIRNVGRDRPGQGYGNSILESFVWFGRQVDMNVLKDSWQKSGGLNGGPDYREFNWNYNYHNNPYFLMLGNPENDARDRLIGTVSTSYRMFEWLTATGRVGSDWYRYQINQDFSPADITGPNSVGAGLDQSYNGAFTLQNEYNNETNTEGLLNANKDFGRINLQGTFGGNIRKQNYNWNQVSTSGISAPGIYNVSNAAIAPQNLQTVSQRQVNSLYGSASYTWNGWWTVEGTARNDWSSTLPAGQNSYFYPSVNTSVVLSDALPSLRNSVLSYLKVRGSIAKVGNDANPYQLRTVFNGSPNKFEGLPQFSLSDVVANSELKPEITTSAEGGLEMSFFNGRANLDASYYGKNTRDQIFNLAVSPSTGFGAKSINAG
;
A
#
# COMPACT_ATOMS: atom_id res chain seq x y z
N VAL A 1 -59.57 -47.09 10.72
CA VAL A 1 -58.61 -47.25 9.59
C VAL A 1 -57.51 -46.21 9.75
N PRO A 2 -56.27 -46.59 10.03
CA PRO A 2 -55.17 -45.58 10.07
C PRO A 2 -54.82 -45.24 8.62
N GLY A 3 -54.89 -43.94 8.29
CA GLY A 3 -54.47 -43.41 7.03
C GLY A 3 -52.97 -43.63 6.83
N LEU A 4 -52.57 -44.24 5.72
CA LEU A 4 -51.22 -44.35 5.25
C LEU A 4 -50.64 -42.94 5.10
N LEU A 5 -49.76 -42.54 5.99
CA LEU A 5 -48.83 -41.42 5.78
C LEU A 5 -47.89 -41.81 4.64
N GLY A 6 -48.19 -41.34 3.44
CA GLY A 6 -47.32 -41.49 2.31
C GLY A 6 -45.94 -40.91 2.65
N ALA A 7 -44.89 -41.73 2.58
CA ALA A 7 -43.53 -41.32 2.80
C ALA A 7 -43.21 -40.17 1.83
N GLN A 8 -42.96 -38.99 2.35
CA GLN A 8 -42.52 -37.84 1.53
C GLN A 8 -41.22 -38.21 0.83
N GLN A 9 -41.19 -38.16 -0.49
CA GLN A 9 -40.00 -38.47 -1.26
C GLN A 9 -39.15 -37.20 -1.55
N PRO A 10 -37.83 -37.31 -1.54
CA PRO A 10 -36.97 -36.20 -1.90
C PRO A 10 -37.11 -35.86 -3.40
N THR A 11 -36.95 -34.57 -3.76
CA THR A 11 -36.87 -34.14 -5.16
C THR A 11 -35.44 -34.18 -5.65
N VAL A 12 -35.16 -34.94 -6.70
CA VAL A 12 -33.87 -34.93 -7.39
C VAL A 12 -33.93 -33.92 -8.54
N VAL A 13 -33.07 -32.88 -8.52
CA VAL A 13 -32.94 -31.94 -9.63
C VAL A 13 -31.73 -32.34 -10.45
N THR A 14 -31.93 -32.62 -11.71
CA THR A 14 -30.90 -33.04 -12.67
C THR A 14 -31.02 -32.27 -13.96
N GLY A 15 -29.99 -32.31 -14.81
CA GLY A 15 -30.00 -31.66 -16.11
C GLY A 15 -28.62 -31.56 -16.71
N ARG A 16 -28.54 -30.82 -17.80
CA ARG A 16 -27.30 -30.55 -18.52
C ARG A 16 -27.12 -29.05 -18.72
N VAL A 17 -25.86 -28.56 -18.57
CA VAL A 17 -25.49 -27.19 -18.88
C VAL A 17 -24.67 -27.19 -20.17
N THR A 18 -25.11 -26.43 -21.16
CA THR A 18 -24.43 -26.26 -22.44
C THR A 18 -24.19 -24.78 -22.74
N THR A 19 -23.30 -24.52 -23.69
CA THR A 19 -23.18 -23.21 -24.33
C THR A 19 -24.28 -23.05 -25.39
N ASP A 20 -24.49 -21.83 -25.87
CA ASP A 20 -25.33 -21.51 -27.04
C ASP A 20 -24.90 -22.25 -28.31
N ALA A 21 -23.65 -22.69 -28.43
CA ALA A 21 -23.13 -23.57 -29.47
C ALA A 21 -23.37 -25.06 -29.19
N GLY A 22 -24.10 -25.44 -28.12
CA GLY A 22 -24.39 -26.81 -27.76
C GLY A 22 -23.25 -27.59 -27.08
N THR A 23 -22.10 -26.95 -26.82
CA THR A 23 -20.95 -27.58 -26.17
C THR A 23 -21.22 -27.75 -24.68
N ALA A 24 -20.88 -28.93 -24.10
CA ALA A 24 -21.00 -29.19 -22.67
C ALA A 24 -20.18 -28.17 -21.82
N LEU A 25 -20.78 -27.66 -20.78
CA LEU A 25 -20.17 -26.63 -19.93
C LEU A 25 -19.85 -27.22 -18.55
N GLN A 26 -18.57 -27.53 -18.31
CA GLN A 26 -18.07 -28.02 -17.01
C GLN A 26 -17.95 -26.89 -15.99
N GLY A 27 -18.22 -27.18 -14.70
CA GLY A 27 -17.98 -26.24 -13.57
C GLY A 27 -18.98 -25.08 -13.49
N ALA A 28 -20.13 -25.16 -14.15
CA ALA A 28 -21.24 -24.27 -13.90
C ALA A 28 -21.87 -24.57 -12.53
N SER A 29 -22.10 -23.57 -11.70
CA SER A 29 -22.78 -23.68 -10.41
C SER A 29 -24.29 -23.58 -10.60
N ILE A 30 -25.02 -24.62 -10.24
CA ILE A 30 -26.48 -24.69 -10.31
C ILE A 30 -27.00 -24.70 -8.88
N THR A 31 -27.72 -23.65 -8.47
CA THR A 31 -28.14 -23.47 -7.05
C THR A 31 -29.60 -23.07 -6.94
N ILE A 32 -30.20 -23.44 -5.82
CA ILE A 32 -31.45 -22.86 -5.28
C ILE A 32 -31.05 -21.92 -4.15
N PRO A 33 -30.90 -20.60 -4.40
CA PRO A 33 -30.34 -19.66 -3.41
C PRO A 33 -31.12 -19.62 -2.11
N THR A 34 -32.47 -19.72 -2.17
CA THR A 34 -33.36 -19.70 -1.01
C THR A 34 -33.18 -20.91 -0.08
N MET A 35 -32.59 -22.00 -0.58
CA MET A 35 -32.37 -23.24 0.16
C MET A 35 -30.91 -23.52 0.49
N GLY A 36 -29.97 -22.80 -0.13
CA GLY A 36 -28.52 -23.07 -0.01
C GLY A 36 -28.10 -24.41 -0.61
N LEU A 37 -28.89 -24.99 -1.52
CA LEU A 37 -28.64 -26.28 -2.14
C LEU A 37 -28.22 -26.12 -3.60
N GLY A 38 -27.35 -27.00 -4.12
CA GLY A 38 -26.92 -26.98 -5.50
C GLY A 38 -25.83 -27.98 -5.83
N ALA A 39 -25.38 -27.98 -7.09
CA ALA A 39 -24.29 -28.80 -7.60
C ALA A 39 -23.50 -28.06 -8.67
N TYR A 40 -22.32 -28.56 -8.99
CA TYR A 40 -21.55 -28.13 -10.17
C TYR A 40 -21.73 -29.10 -11.33
N SER A 41 -21.78 -28.58 -12.56
CA SER A 41 -21.80 -29.40 -13.75
C SER A 41 -20.47 -30.14 -13.95
N GLN A 42 -20.56 -31.42 -14.34
CA GLN A 42 -19.43 -32.30 -14.64
C GLN A 42 -18.83 -32.02 -16.04
N ALA A 43 -17.79 -32.75 -16.42
CA ALA A 43 -17.12 -32.59 -17.73
C ALA A 43 -18.04 -32.74 -18.95
N ASP A 44 -19.08 -33.56 -18.84
CA ASP A 44 -20.12 -33.75 -19.85
C ASP A 44 -21.26 -32.73 -19.79
N GLY A 45 -21.16 -31.76 -18.87
CA GLY A 45 -22.15 -30.72 -18.59
C GLY A 45 -23.29 -31.16 -17.68
N ARG A 46 -23.37 -32.44 -17.28
CA ARG A 46 -24.46 -32.93 -16.42
C ARG A 46 -24.28 -32.48 -14.98
N TYR A 47 -25.41 -32.27 -14.29
CA TYR A 47 -25.46 -31.98 -12.88
C TYR A 47 -26.63 -32.73 -12.22
N SER A 48 -26.51 -32.98 -10.92
CA SER A 48 -27.59 -33.57 -10.12
C SER A 48 -27.38 -33.20 -8.64
N PHE A 49 -28.46 -32.84 -7.96
CA PHE A 49 -28.49 -32.68 -6.51
C PHE A 49 -29.89 -32.98 -5.95
N THR A 50 -29.96 -33.32 -4.66
CA THR A 50 -31.19 -33.75 -4.01
C THR A 50 -31.68 -32.68 -3.05
N VAL A 51 -32.97 -32.32 -3.13
CA VAL A 51 -33.67 -31.50 -2.17
C VAL A 51 -34.39 -32.45 -1.18
N PRO A 52 -34.09 -32.33 0.13
CA PRO A 52 -34.70 -33.20 1.16
C PRO A 52 -36.22 -33.16 1.13
N ALA A 53 -36.86 -34.29 1.41
CA ALA A 53 -38.31 -34.44 1.40
C ALA A 53 -39.08 -33.42 2.26
N THR A 54 -38.46 -32.99 3.38
CA THR A 54 -39.04 -32.01 4.28
C THR A 54 -39.13 -30.58 3.70
N ARG A 55 -38.50 -30.32 2.55
CA ARG A 55 -38.46 -29.04 1.86
C ARG A 55 -38.89 -29.12 0.38
N SER A 56 -39.40 -30.28 -0.08
CA SER A 56 -39.52 -30.55 -1.50
C SER A 56 -40.94 -30.50 -2.08
N ILE A 57 -42.00 -30.56 -1.31
CA ILE A 57 -43.34 -30.76 -1.89
C ILE A 57 -44.13 -29.45 -1.98
N GLY A 58 -44.52 -29.11 -3.23
CA GLY A 58 -45.37 -27.97 -3.57
C GLY A 58 -44.69 -26.60 -3.47
N GLN A 59 -43.40 -26.55 -3.17
CA GLN A 59 -42.67 -25.28 -3.02
C GLN A 59 -42.18 -24.79 -4.37
N ALA A 60 -42.56 -23.57 -4.76
CA ALA A 60 -42.00 -22.89 -5.91
C ALA A 60 -40.60 -22.33 -5.53
N VAL A 61 -39.59 -22.72 -6.31
CA VAL A 61 -38.19 -22.30 -6.09
C VAL A 61 -37.62 -21.73 -7.37
N ARG A 62 -36.68 -20.79 -7.20
CA ARG A 62 -35.88 -20.25 -8.31
C ARG A 62 -34.54 -20.96 -8.34
N ILE A 63 -34.30 -21.75 -9.42
CA ILE A 63 -33.00 -22.36 -9.67
C ILE A 63 -32.17 -21.46 -10.59
N THR A 64 -30.90 -21.28 -10.27
CA THR A 64 -30.01 -20.41 -11.03
C THR A 64 -28.76 -21.18 -11.45
N ALA A 65 -28.45 -21.16 -12.74
CA ALA A 65 -27.19 -21.67 -13.30
C ALA A 65 -26.24 -20.48 -13.56
N ARG A 66 -25.01 -20.57 -13.04
CA ARG A 66 -23.96 -19.53 -13.19
C ARG A 66 -22.63 -20.17 -13.52
N ARG A 67 -21.86 -19.52 -14.38
CA ARG A 67 -20.44 -19.81 -14.62
C ARG A 67 -19.72 -18.50 -14.97
N ILE A 68 -18.49 -18.36 -14.50
CA ILE A 68 -17.63 -17.23 -14.89
C ILE A 68 -17.46 -17.24 -16.40
N GLY A 69 -17.66 -16.09 -17.04
CA GLY A 69 -17.63 -15.95 -18.50
C GLY A 69 -18.96 -16.24 -19.21
N PHE A 70 -20.04 -16.51 -18.49
CA PHE A 70 -21.35 -16.79 -19.05
C PHE A 70 -22.45 -16.01 -18.33
N ARG A 71 -23.49 -15.65 -19.09
CA ARG A 71 -24.68 -14.99 -18.53
C ARG A 71 -25.45 -15.98 -17.65
N ALA A 72 -25.72 -15.60 -16.41
CA ALA A 72 -26.51 -16.42 -15.50
C ALA A 72 -27.94 -16.58 -16.03
N GLN A 73 -28.47 -17.83 -15.96
CA GLN A 73 -29.85 -18.15 -16.30
C GLN A 73 -30.59 -18.62 -15.06
N ALA A 74 -31.80 -18.14 -14.86
CA ALA A 74 -32.66 -18.56 -13.75
C ALA A 74 -34.01 -19.00 -14.24
N VAL A 75 -34.54 -20.09 -13.67
CA VAL A 75 -35.83 -20.69 -13.98
C VAL A 75 -36.60 -20.94 -12.68
N ASN A 76 -37.89 -20.70 -12.71
CA ASN A 76 -38.77 -21.04 -11.59
C ASN A 76 -39.29 -22.47 -11.76
N LEU A 77 -39.14 -23.29 -10.72
CA LEU A 77 -39.59 -24.67 -10.68
C LEU A 77 -40.47 -24.89 -9.45
N THR A 78 -41.42 -25.86 -9.56
CA THR A 78 -42.16 -26.34 -8.41
C THR A 78 -41.66 -27.72 -8.04
N LEU A 79 -41.20 -27.88 -6.80
CA LEU A 79 -40.68 -29.15 -6.29
C LEU A 79 -41.82 -30.13 -6.08
N SER A 80 -41.74 -31.33 -6.64
CA SER A 80 -42.86 -32.30 -6.71
C SER A 80 -42.63 -33.62 -5.97
N GLY A 81 -41.47 -33.79 -5.30
CA GLY A 81 -41.10 -35.07 -4.68
C GLY A 81 -40.72 -36.15 -5.72
N THR A 82 -40.41 -35.75 -6.96
CA THR A 82 -39.96 -36.61 -8.05
C THR A 82 -38.69 -36.06 -8.70
N THR A 83 -38.12 -36.79 -9.65
CA THR A 83 -36.99 -36.24 -10.42
C THR A 83 -37.47 -35.15 -11.38
N ILE A 84 -36.83 -33.97 -11.31
CA ILE A 84 -37.07 -32.83 -12.19
C ILE A 84 -35.85 -32.67 -13.07
N THR A 85 -36.03 -32.70 -14.39
CA THR A 85 -34.94 -32.42 -15.34
C THR A 85 -35.06 -31.00 -15.83
N GLN A 86 -33.99 -30.20 -15.60
CA GLN A 86 -33.88 -28.81 -16.06
C GLN A 86 -32.55 -28.59 -16.75
N ASP A 87 -32.57 -28.35 -18.04
CA ASP A 87 -31.37 -27.98 -18.79
C ASP A 87 -31.17 -26.46 -18.82
N PHE A 88 -29.91 -26.06 -18.92
CA PHE A 88 -29.51 -24.65 -19.02
C PHE A 88 -28.61 -24.45 -20.24
N THR A 89 -28.91 -23.42 -21.03
CA THR A 89 -28.04 -22.98 -22.11
C THR A 89 -27.46 -21.62 -21.73
N LEU A 90 -26.21 -21.61 -21.36
CA LEU A 90 -25.54 -20.36 -20.94
C LEU A 90 -24.84 -19.70 -22.14
N THR A 91 -25.21 -18.48 -22.44
CA THR A 91 -24.55 -17.66 -23.45
C THR A 91 -23.24 -17.10 -22.92
N ALA A 92 -22.16 -17.30 -23.69
CA ALA A 92 -20.86 -16.73 -23.35
C ALA A 92 -20.96 -15.18 -23.29
N THR A 93 -20.58 -14.62 -22.17
CA THR A 93 -20.42 -13.18 -22.02
C THR A 93 -18.96 -12.88 -21.76
N PRO A 94 -18.41 -11.77 -22.26
CA PRO A 94 -17.04 -11.36 -21.96
C PRO A 94 -16.85 -11.27 -20.45
N THR A 95 -15.87 -11.96 -19.93
CA THR A 95 -15.64 -12.21 -18.49
C THR A 95 -15.43 -10.95 -17.68
N GLU A 96 -15.03 -9.83 -18.31
CA GLU A 96 -14.70 -8.59 -17.62
C GLU A 96 -15.91 -7.71 -17.28
N LEU A 97 -17.09 -7.93 -17.87
CA LEU A 97 -18.20 -6.98 -17.79
C LEU A 97 -19.33 -7.40 -16.84
N THR A 98 -19.37 -8.66 -16.42
CA THR A 98 -20.30 -9.19 -15.41
C THR A 98 -19.62 -9.48 -14.07
N GLY A 99 -18.37 -9.07 -13.90
CA GLY A 99 -17.60 -9.26 -12.68
C GLY A 99 -18.28 -8.61 -11.47
N ILE A 100 -18.29 -9.31 -10.35
CA ILE A 100 -18.61 -8.72 -9.05
C ILE A 100 -17.39 -7.95 -8.59
N VAL A 101 -17.56 -6.69 -8.26
CA VAL A 101 -16.52 -5.84 -7.67
C VAL A 101 -16.87 -5.52 -6.23
N VAL A 102 -15.85 -5.49 -5.38
CA VAL A 102 -16.01 -5.00 -4.02
C VAL A 102 -16.02 -3.47 -4.09
N THR A 103 -17.10 -2.88 -3.61
CA THR A 103 -17.25 -1.43 -3.51
C THR A 103 -17.05 -0.96 -2.07
N ALA A 104 -17.38 0.30 -1.79
CA ALA A 104 -17.22 0.88 -0.47
C ALA A 104 -17.93 0.04 0.62
N LEU A 105 -17.31 0.01 1.82
CA LEU A 105 -17.74 -0.76 3.00
C LEU A 105 -17.77 -2.30 2.82
N GLY A 106 -17.04 -2.80 1.80
CA GLY A 106 -16.96 -4.24 1.53
C GLY A 106 -18.20 -4.82 0.84
N GLN A 107 -19.05 -3.99 0.24
CA GLN A 107 -20.21 -4.46 -0.50
C GLN A 107 -19.82 -5.03 -1.85
N SER A 108 -20.32 -6.23 -2.16
CA SER A 108 -20.17 -6.83 -3.48
C SER A 108 -21.29 -6.33 -4.40
N ARG A 109 -20.93 -5.76 -5.55
CA ARG A 109 -21.86 -5.26 -6.57
C ARG A 109 -21.46 -5.74 -7.95
N GLU A 110 -22.43 -5.86 -8.84
CA GLU A 110 -22.14 -6.07 -10.25
C GLU A 110 -21.46 -4.83 -10.84
N LYS A 111 -20.35 -4.99 -11.55
CA LYS A 111 -19.60 -3.89 -12.20
C LYS A 111 -20.50 -3.05 -13.12
N SER A 112 -21.50 -3.68 -13.75
CA SER A 112 -22.52 -3.02 -14.58
C SER A 112 -23.31 -1.94 -13.83
N GLN A 113 -23.55 -2.13 -12.53
CA GLN A 113 -24.36 -1.22 -11.67
C GLN A 113 -23.53 -0.12 -11.02
N VAL A 114 -22.21 -0.16 -11.12
CA VAL A 114 -21.33 0.82 -10.49
C VAL A 114 -21.18 2.05 -11.38
N GLY A 115 -21.59 3.22 -10.86
CA GLY A 115 -21.53 4.50 -11.58
C GLY A 115 -20.19 5.25 -11.49
N THR A 116 -19.17 4.64 -10.85
CA THR A 116 -17.82 5.20 -10.69
C THR A 116 -16.78 4.31 -11.36
N ALA A 117 -15.60 4.88 -11.66
CA ALA A 117 -14.51 4.09 -12.21
C ALA A 117 -13.89 3.18 -11.15
N VAL A 118 -14.03 1.88 -11.35
CA VAL A 118 -13.47 0.83 -10.47
C VAL A 118 -12.68 -0.14 -11.32
N GLN A 119 -11.50 -0.50 -10.85
CA GLN A 119 -10.67 -1.53 -11.48
C GLN A 119 -10.16 -2.51 -10.44
N GLN A 120 -10.30 -3.79 -10.75
CA GLN A 120 -9.87 -4.89 -9.87
C GLN A 120 -8.71 -5.63 -10.51
N VAL A 121 -7.73 -6.00 -9.69
CA VAL A 121 -6.60 -6.87 -10.02
C VAL A 121 -6.70 -8.11 -9.15
N ASN A 122 -6.64 -9.29 -9.76
CA ASN A 122 -6.81 -10.56 -9.06
C ASN A 122 -5.48 -11.13 -8.55
N ALA A 123 -5.55 -12.08 -7.62
CA ALA A 123 -4.39 -12.75 -7.04
C ALA A 123 -3.38 -13.25 -8.08
N GLN A 124 -3.85 -13.87 -9.15
CA GLN A 124 -3.00 -14.43 -10.21
C GLN A 124 -2.19 -13.34 -10.92
N GLU A 125 -2.76 -12.16 -11.13
CA GLU A 125 -2.06 -11.02 -11.72
C GLU A 125 -1.07 -10.38 -10.75
N LEU A 126 -1.41 -10.37 -9.44
CA LEU A 126 -0.55 -9.83 -8.40
C LEU A 126 0.69 -10.70 -8.14
N THR A 127 0.54 -12.02 -8.17
CA THR A 127 1.65 -12.95 -7.87
C THR A 127 2.56 -13.25 -9.05
N GLN A 128 2.23 -12.73 -10.24
CA GLN A 128 2.98 -13.02 -11.46
C GLN A 128 4.42 -12.50 -11.45
N THR A 129 4.67 -11.36 -10.84
CA THR A 129 5.99 -10.71 -10.80
C THR A 129 6.62 -10.63 -9.41
N LYS A 130 5.85 -10.88 -8.33
CA LYS A 130 6.26 -10.83 -6.91
C LYS A 130 7.28 -9.73 -6.59
N ALA A 131 6.95 -8.48 -6.93
CA ALA A 131 7.73 -7.33 -6.48
C ALA A 131 7.68 -7.25 -4.94
N GLN A 132 8.73 -6.72 -4.33
CA GLN A 132 8.87 -6.59 -2.87
C GLN A 132 7.76 -5.72 -2.26
N ASN A 133 7.37 -4.66 -2.98
CA ASN A 133 6.23 -3.84 -2.62
C ASN A 133 5.02 -4.25 -3.46
N ILE A 134 3.92 -4.57 -2.81
CA ILE A 134 2.69 -5.00 -3.48
C ILE A 134 2.12 -3.93 -4.42
N VAL A 135 2.38 -2.65 -4.13
CA VAL A 135 1.95 -1.54 -4.98
C VAL A 135 2.63 -1.59 -6.34
N ASP A 136 3.91 -1.99 -6.40
CA ASP A 136 4.65 -2.08 -7.64
C ASP A 136 4.08 -3.16 -8.57
N GLN A 137 3.40 -4.17 -8.02
CA GLN A 137 2.76 -5.24 -8.79
C GLN A 137 1.55 -4.75 -9.59
N ILE A 138 0.94 -3.61 -9.22
CA ILE A 138 -0.16 -3.00 -9.97
C ILE A 138 0.29 -1.89 -10.92
N ALA A 139 1.59 -1.58 -10.95
CA ALA A 139 2.16 -0.61 -11.88
C ALA A 139 1.88 -1.01 -13.34
N GLY A 140 1.35 -0.07 -14.11
CA GLY A 140 0.95 -0.31 -15.50
C GLY A 140 -0.32 -1.15 -15.70
N LYS A 141 -0.88 -1.79 -14.64
CA LYS A 141 -2.09 -2.61 -14.73
C LYS A 141 -3.38 -1.83 -14.47
N VAL A 142 -3.29 -0.71 -13.76
CA VAL A 142 -4.45 0.12 -13.40
C VAL A 142 -4.37 1.48 -14.06
N SER A 143 -5.30 1.79 -14.94
CA SER A 143 -5.32 3.08 -15.65
C SER A 143 -5.51 4.25 -14.69
N GLY A 144 -4.79 5.38 -14.91
CA GLY A 144 -4.85 6.57 -14.07
C GLY A 144 -4.22 6.41 -12.69
N VAL A 145 -3.45 5.36 -12.46
CA VAL A 145 -2.61 5.15 -11.29
C VAL A 145 -1.15 5.34 -11.71
N ALA A 146 -0.47 6.26 -11.07
CA ALA A 146 0.97 6.44 -11.20
C ALA A 146 1.67 5.90 -9.95
N ILE A 147 2.68 5.06 -10.16
CA ILE A 147 3.48 4.47 -9.10
C ILE A 147 4.94 4.79 -9.39
N THR A 148 5.61 5.36 -8.40
CA THR A 148 7.02 5.69 -8.45
C THR A 148 7.70 5.13 -7.22
N GLY A 149 8.54 4.13 -7.41
CA GLY A 149 9.40 3.58 -6.35
C GLY A 149 10.61 4.47 -6.12
N THR A 150 11.15 4.46 -4.93
CA THR A 150 12.38 5.20 -4.58
C THR A 150 13.65 4.53 -5.12
N GLY A 151 13.54 3.28 -5.59
CA GLY A 151 14.69 2.49 -6.04
C GLY A 151 15.53 1.90 -4.91
N SER A 152 15.22 2.19 -3.66
CA SER A 152 15.84 1.54 -2.51
C SER A 152 15.34 0.10 -2.36
N PRO A 153 16.19 -0.86 -2.00
CA PRO A 153 15.78 -2.23 -1.74
C PRO A 153 14.71 -2.27 -0.64
N GLY A 154 13.53 -2.82 -0.95
CA GLY A 154 12.38 -2.81 -0.03
C GLY A 154 11.88 -1.43 0.36
N GLY A 155 12.21 -0.41 -0.44
CA GLY A 155 11.84 0.98 -0.21
C GLY A 155 10.38 1.28 -0.46
N SER A 156 9.99 2.50 -0.17
CA SER A 156 8.64 3.02 -0.35
C SER A 156 8.29 3.19 -1.82
N SER A 157 7.03 3.00 -2.15
CA SER A 157 6.48 3.35 -3.45
C SER A 157 5.39 4.40 -3.28
N MET A 158 5.57 5.53 -3.92
CA MET A 158 4.57 6.58 -3.98
C MET A 158 3.50 6.19 -5.00
N ILE A 159 2.26 6.15 -4.57
CA ILE A 159 1.11 5.89 -5.42
C ILE A 159 0.21 7.11 -5.47
N THR A 160 -0.16 7.53 -6.67
CA THR A 160 -1.16 8.58 -6.87
C THR A 160 -2.26 8.10 -7.82
N ILE A 161 -3.50 8.42 -7.50
CA ILE A 161 -4.66 8.11 -8.35
C ILE A 161 -5.18 9.41 -8.94
N ARG A 162 -5.06 9.55 -10.28
CA ARG A 162 -5.53 10.73 -11.02
C ARG A 162 -4.85 12.04 -10.61
N GLY A 163 -3.57 11.97 -10.24
CA GLY A 163 -2.75 13.13 -9.87
C GLY A 163 -2.94 13.62 -8.43
N SER A 164 -2.24 14.71 -8.09
CA SER A 164 -2.26 15.31 -6.76
C SER A 164 -3.49 16.17 -6.53
N ASN A 165 -4.03 16.17 -5.32
CA ASN A 165 -5.20 16.94 -4.90
C ASN A 165 -4.85 18.08 -3.95
N SER A 166 -3.76 17.95 -3.19
CA SER A 166 -3.28 18.92 -2.21
C SER A 166 -1.86 19.35 -2.56
N ILE A 167 -1.56 20.63 -2.34
CA ILE A 167 -0.22 21.21 -2.56
C ILE A 167 0.72 20.81 -1.43
N THR A 168 0.24 20.79 -0.20
CA THR A 168 1.04 20.55 1.01
C THR A 168 0.64 19.29 1.76
N GLY A 169 -0.55 18.73 1.46
CA GLY A 169 -1.09 17.54 2.09
C GLY A 169 -0.64 16.26 1.40
N ASP A 170 -1.05 15.16 2.00
CA ASP A 170 -0.82 13.82 1.48
C ASP A 170 -1.70 13.55 0.25
N ASN A 171 -1.09 13.05 -0.81
CA ASN A 171 -1.74 12.73 -2.07
C ASN A 171 -1.91 11.21 -2.33
N THR A 172 -1.52 10.37 -1.37
CA THR A 172 -1.64 8.92 -1.51
C THR A 172 -3.08 8.45 -1.24
N PRO A 173 -3.58 7.39 -1.88
CA PRO A 173 -4.89 6.83 -1.61
C PRO A 173 -4.97 6.18 -0.22
N LEU A 174 -6.18 5.99 0.28
CA LEU A 174 -6.44 5.21 1.47
C LEU A 174 -6.36 3.72 1.16
N PHE A 175 -5.59 2.97 1.96
CA PHE A 175 -5.54 1.51 1.89
C PHE A 175 -6.44 0.89 2.95
N ILE A 176 -7.19 -0.15 2.56
CA ILE A 176 -8.12 -0.86 3.43
C ILE A 176 -7.90 -2.36 3.24
N VAL A 177 -7.54 -3.04 4.31
CA VAL A 177 -7.35 -4.50 4.34
C VAL A 177 -8.52 -5.13 5.11
N ASP A 178 -9.31 -5.96 4.44
CA ASP A 178 -10.51 -6.63 5.01
C ASP A 178 -11.46 -5.70 5.76
N GLY A 179 -11.60 -4.47 5.26
CA GLY A 179 -12.44 -3.43 5.84
C GLY A 179 -11.78 -2.58 6.93
N VAL A 180 -10.51 -2.83 7.27
CA VAL A 180 -9.73 -2.01 8.21
C VAL A 180 -8.87 -1.03 7.44
N PRO A 181 -9.06 0.29 7.61
CA PRO A 181 -8.11 1.27 7.12
C PRO A 181 -6.75 1.09 7.79
N ILE A 182 -5.70 0.97 6.99
CA ILE A 182 -4.35 0.84 7.53
C ILE A 182 -3.66 2.19 7.65
N ALA A 183 -2.89 2.34 8.73
CA ALA A 183 -2.12 3.54 8.97
C ALA A 183 -0.98 3.64 7.94
N LYS A 184 -0.69 4.86 7.53
CA LYS A 184 0.51 5.14 6.75
C LYS A 184 1.73 4.99 7.62
N THR A 185 2.73 4.34 7.10
CA THR A 185 4.09 4.32 7.62
C THR A 185 5.00 4.73 6.47
N ASP A 186 4.94 6.01 6.10
CA ASP A 186 5.85 6.53 5.07
C ASP A 186 7.11 7.03 5.78
N HIS A 187 8.08 6.15 5.91
CA HIS A 187 9.44 6.49 6.32
C HIS A 187 10.33 6.62 5.08
N GLY A 188 9.79 7.28 4.06
CA GLY A 188 10.55 7.61 2.86
C GLY A 188 11.60 8.67 3.16
N ALA A 189 12.77 8.53 2.55
CA ALA A 189 13.83 9.52 2.65
C ALA A 189 13.34 10.91 2.21
N SER A 190 13.77 11.94 2.92
CA SER A 190 13.62 13.32 2.47
C SER A 190 14.39 13.52 1.15
N PRO A 191 13.98 14.45 0.26
CA PRO A 191 14.78 14.84 -0.90
C PRO A 191 16.21 15.29 -0.55
N TYR A 192 16.42 15.71 0.68
CA TYR A 192 17.71 16.20 1.18
C TYR A 192 18.55 15.16 1.93
N GLY A 193 18.03 13.95 2.15
CA GLY A 193 18.76 12.89 2.82
C GLY A 193 17.89 12.00 3.70
N GLY A 194 18.49 11.01 4.34
CA GLY A 194 17.83 10.03 5.19
C GLY A 194 17.87 8.63 4.60
N TRP A 195 17.08 7.75 5.16
CA TRP A 195 16.93 6.37 4.72
C TRP A 195 15.47 6.11 4.35
N ASP A 196 15.25 5.16 3.46
CA ASP A 196 13.91 4.71 3.09
C ASP A 196 13.70 3.30 3.65
N GLU A 197 13.00 3.22 4.75
CA GLU A 197 12.70 1.98 5.45
C GLU A 197 11.40 1.31 4.95
N GLY A 198 10.86 1.81 3.85
CA GLY A 198 9.66 1.28 3.22
C GLY A 198 8.35 1.80 3.83
N SER A 199 7.26 1.51 3.15
CA SER A 199 5.91 1.92 3.55
C SER A 199 5.12 0.77 4.17
N ALA A 200 3.96 1.09 4.75
CA ALA A 200 2.99 0.11 5.28
C ALA A 200 2.59 -0.98 4.27
N LEU A 201 2.71 -0.68 2.99
CA LEU A 201 2.29 -1.59 1.92
C LEU A 201 3.31 -2.68 1.64
N ASN A 202 4.58 -2.44 2.00
CA ASN A 202 5.62 -3.45 1.95
C ASN A 202 5.39 -4.58 2.96
N ASP A 203 4.52 -4.34 3.97
CA ASP A 203 4.22 -5.31 5.01
C ASP A 203 3.35 -6.46 4.47
N LEU A 204 2.50 -6.20 3.48
CA LEU A 204 1.54 -7.20 3.00
C LEU A 204 2.21 -8.27 2.15
N ASN A 205 1.76 -9.53 2.33
CA ASN A 205 2.19 -10.66 1.50
C ASN A 205 1.22 -10.84 0.31
N ALA A 206 1.75 -10.79 -0.90
CA ALA A 206 0.97 -10.97 -2.12
C ALA A 206 0.27 -12.34 -2.22
N ASP A 207 0.88 -13.40 -1.66
CA ASP A 207 0.32 -14.76 -1.67
C ASP A 207 -0.96 -14.87 -0.83
N ASP A 208 -1.16 -13.97 0.13
CA ASP A 208 -2.33 -13.91 1.00
C ASP A 208 -3.46 -13.04 0.45
N ILE A 209 -3.24 -12.35 -0.67
CA ILE A 209 -4.25 -11.48 -1.25
C ILE A 209 -5.08 -12.23 -2.29
N GLU A 210 -6.39 -12.07 -2.20
CA GLU A 210 -7.36 -12.58 -3.17
C GLU A 210 -7.62 -11.55 -4.27
N THR A 211 -7.88 -10.29 -3.88
CA THR A 211 -8.15 -9.21 -4.83
C THR A 211 -7.65 -7.88 -4.32
N MET A 212 -7.26 -7.01 -5.25
CA MET A 212 -7.00 -5.61 -5.01
C MET A 212 -7.93 -4.78 -5.91
N THR A 213 -8.80 -3.98 -5.31
CA THR A 213 -9.77 -3.14 -6.02
C THR A 213 -9.43 -1.68 -5.84
N VAL A 214 -9.20 -0.98 -6.94
CA VAL A 214 -8.89 0.46 -6.96
C VAL A 214 -10.15 1.25 -7.25
N LEU A 215 -10.61 2.03 -6.28
CA LEU A 215 -11.72 2.95 -6.38
C LEU A 215 -11.16 4.33 -6.73
N LYS A 216 -11.43 4.79 -7.96
CA LYS A 216 -10.82 6.00 -8.51
C LYS A 216 -11.71 7.22 -8.28
N GLY A 217 -11.31 8.10 -7.36
CA GLY A 217 -11.94 9.40 -7.15
C GLY A 217 -12.86 9.49 -5.93
N PRO A 218 -13.32 10.72 -5.60
CA PRO A 218 -14.04 11.02 -4.36
C PRO A 218 -15.40 10.34 -4.20
N ASN A 219 -16.06 9.93 -5.27
CA ASN A 219 -17.35 9.24 -5.19
C ASN A 219 -17.24 7.88 -4.50
N ALA A 220 -16.19 7.13 -4.83
CA ALA A 220 -15.91 5.87 -4.14
C ALA A 220 -15.46 6.11 -2.69
N ALA A 221 -14.91 7.28 -2.45
CA ALA A 221 -14.36 7.75 -1.20
C ALA A 221 -15.42 8.22 -0.19
N ALA A 222 -16.56 8.69 -0.65
CA ALA A 222 -17.55 9.35 0.20
C ALA A 222 -17.96 8.51 1.43
N LEU A 223 -18.01 7.19 1.29
CA LEU A 223 -18.34 6.29 2.41
C LEU A 223 -17.15 6.00 3.35
N TYR A 224 -15.91 6.17 2.90
CA TYR A 224 -14.70 5.94 3.73
C TYR A 224 -14.16 7.21 4.42
N GLY A 225 -14.79 8.35 4.17
CA GLY A 225 -14.45 9.61 4.83
C GLY A 225 -13.31 10.39 4.15
N SER A 226 -12.81 11.37 4.89
CA SER A 226 -11.86 12.39 4.41
C SER A 226 -10.58 11.82 3.79
N ARG A 227 -10.02 10.77 4.38
CA ARG A 227 -8.78 10.14 3.89
C ARG A 227 -8.89 9.54 2.49
N ALA A 228 -10.10 9.31 2.03
CA ALA A 228 -10.35 8.71 0.73
C ALA A 228 -10.51 9.74 -0.42
N ALA A 229 -10.24 11.03 -0.17
CA ALA A 229 -10.28 12.09 -1.18
C ALA A 229 -9.37 11.80 -2.39
N ASN A 230 -8.26 11.06 -2.16
CA ASN A 230 -7.29 10.65 -3.17
C ASN A 230 -7.60 9.29 -3.81
N GLY A 231 -8.78 8.72 -3.53
CA GLY A 231 -9.17 7.36 -3.92
C GLY A 231 -8.90 6.34 -2.82
N VAL A 232 -9.30 5.10 -3.09
CA VAL A 232 -9.18 3.98 -2.13
C VAL A 232 -8.64 2.74 -2.85
N VAL A 233 -7.75 2.03 -2.20
CA VAL A 233 -7.31 0.69 -2.60
C VAL A 233 -7.84 -0.30 -1.57
N LEU A 234 -8.80 -1.12 -1.98
CA LEU A 234 -9.37 -2.19 -1.16
C LEU A 234 -8.58 -3.47 -1.40
N ILE A 235 -8.10 -4.06 -0.35
CA ILE A 235 -7.36 -5.32 -0.35
C ILE A 235 -8.20 -6.35 0.38
N THR A 236 -8.52 -7.44 -0.31
CA THR A 236 -9.24 -8.58 0.29
C THR A 236 -8.26 -9.73 0.41
N THR A 237 -8.12 -10.29 1.61
CA THR A 237 -7.26 -11.45 1.83
C THR A 237 -7.97 -12.76 1.49
N LYS A 238 -7.18 -13.79 1.16
CA LYS A 238 -7.66 -15.15 0.93
C LYS A 238 -8.28 -15.70 2.20
N LYS A 239 -9.43 -16.37 2.07
CA LYS A 239 -10.18 -17.00 3.16
C LYS A 239 -10.16 -18.52 3.06
N GLY A 240 -10.58 -19.17 4.14
CA GLY A 240 -10.95 -20.57 4.09
C GLY A 240 -12.15 -20.80 3.17
N ALA A 241 -12.24 -21.97 2.57
CA ALA A 241 -13.37 -22.37 1.74
C ALA A 241 -14.08 -23.59 2.35
N ASN A 242 -15.35 -23.79 1.98
CA ASN A 242 -16.00 -25.06 2.25
C ASN A 242 -15.40 -26.14 1.38
N THR A 243 -14.67 -27.05 1.98
CA THR A 243 -13.97 -28.17 1.33
C THR A 243 -14.63 -29.52 1.62
N GLY A 244 -15.83 -29.49 2.18
CA GLY A 244 -16.51 -30.69 2.67
C GLY A 244 -15.80 -31.36 3.86
N GLY A 245 -15.02 -30.57 4.64
CA GLY A 245 -14.22 -31.05 5.77
C GLY A 245 -12.81 -31.51 5.39
N ASN A 246 -12.44 -31.48 4.09
CA ASN A 246 -11.07 -31.77 3.67
C ASN A 246 -10.12 -30.62 3.98
N VAL A 247 -8.83 -30.93 4.12
CA VAL A 247 -7.77 -29.94 4.30
C VAL A 247 -7.02 -29.79 2.98
N HIS A 248 -6.83 -28.54 2.56
CA HIS A 248 -6.00 -28.18 1.42
C HIS A 248 -4.75 -27.48 1.91
N SER A 249 -3.61 -27.83 1.33
CA SER A 249 -2.33 -27.15 1.56
C SER A 249 -1.81 -26.56 0.25
N GLU A 250 -1.23 -25.37 0.34
CA GLU A 250 -0.62 -24.61 -0.74
C GLU A 250 0.80 -24.26 -0.33
N LEU A 251 1.78 -24.47 -1.19
CA LEU A 251 3.16 -24.03 -1.02
C LEU A 251 3.54 -23.17 -2.23
N ASN A 252 3.85 -21.92 -1.98
CA ASN A 252 4.37 -21.00 -2.98
C ASN A 252 5.83 -20.70 -2.67
N THR A 253 6.70 -20.89 -3.65
CA THR A 253 8.12 -20.54 -3.55
C THR A 253 8.51 -19.68 -4.75
N PHE A 254 9.38 -18.72 -4.49
CA PHE A 254 9.84 -17.80 -5.50
C PHE A 254 11.30 -17.45 -5.28
N PHE A 255 12.06 -17.33 -6.36
CA PHE A 255 13.45 -16.93 -6.33
C PHE A 255 13.76 -15.96 -7.46
N THR A 256 14.41 -14.85 -7.15
CA THR A 256 14.88 -13.86 -8.13
C THR A 256 16.33 -13.51 -7.95
N ASN A 257 16.97 -13.16 -9.07
CA ASN A 257 18.26 -12.49 -9.10
C ASN A 257 18.07 -11.09 -9.68
N GLU A 258 18.73 -10.11 -9.07
CA GLU A 258 18.63 -8.71 -9.45
C GLU A 258 20.03 -8.13 -9.67
N SER A 259 20.16 -7.29 -10.69
CA SER A 259 21.36 -6.50 -10.94
C SER A 259 21.00 -5.16 -11.58
N PRO A 260 21.80 -4.10 -11.40
CA PRO A 260 21.58 -2.84 -12.10
C PRO A 260 21.59 -3.06 -13.62
N SER A 261 20.53 -2.62 -14.30
CA SER A 261 20.41 -2.81 -15.76
C SER A 261 20.97 -1.63 -16.55
N ILE A 262 20.87 -0.41 -15.99
CA ILE A 262 21.28 0.82 -16.64
C ILE A 262 22.06 1.67 -15.63
N LEU A 263 23.29 1.99 -15.97
CA LEU A 263 24.14 2.95 -15.26
C LEU A 263 24.46 4.11 -16.20
N PRO A 264 24.78 5.31 -15.67
CA PRO A 264 25.21 6.42 -16.50
C PRO A 264 26.44 6.06 -17.35
N THR A 265 26.53 6.60 -18.57
CA THR A 265 27.69 6.45 -19.40
C THR A 265 28.72 7.51 -19.02
N TYR A 266 29.85 7.05 -18.49
CA TYR A 266 30.93 7.93 -18.03
C TYR A 266 31.99 8.08 -19.10
N GLN A 267 32.65 9.27 -19.14
CA GLN A 267 33.84 9.49 -19.93
C GLN A 267 35.04 8.80 -19.23
N ASN A 268 36.05 8.37 -20.02
CA ASN A 268 37.27 7.69 -19.53
C ASN A 268 38.54 8.35 -20.05
N GLN A 269 38.50 9.63 -20.39
CA GLN A 269 39.62 10.36 -20.94
C GLN A 269 40.32 11.27 -19.93
N TYR A 270 39.56 11.82 -18.99
CA TYR A 270 40.05 12.75 -17.97
C TYR A 270 39.77 12.22 -16.58
N GLY A 271 40.70 12.41 -15.66
CA GLY A 271 40.54 12.03 -14.27
C GLY A 271 40.11 13.21 -13.39
N GLN A 272 40.16 12.99 -12.10
CA GLN A 272 39.78 13.98 -11.10
C GLN A 272 40.64 15.23 -11.16
N GLY A 273 40.01 16.37 -10.98
CA GLY A 273 40.61 17.71 -11.06
C GLY A 273 39.71 18.67 -11.81
N ALA A 274 40.14 19.89 -12.00
CA ALA A 274 39.40 20.95 -12.68
C ALA A 274 40.25 21.74 -13.63
N GLY A 275 39.68 22.14 -14.79
CA GLY A 275 40.35 22.97 -15.78
C GLY A 275 41.61 22.36 -16.37
N GLY A 276 41.68 21.03 -16.49
CA GLY A 276 42.82 20.29 -17.02
C GLY A 276 43.98 20.10 -16.03
N ASN A 277 43.80 20.50 -14.75
CA ASN A 277 44.84 20.47 -13.74
C ASN A 277 44.48 19.58 -12.56
N PHE A 278 45.49 19.01 -11.89
CA PHE A 278 45.33 18.39 -10.59
C PHE A 278 44.97 19.46 -9.55
N LYS A 279 44.27 19.06 -8.52
CA LYS A 279 43.86 19.90 -7.37
C LYS A 279 44.27 19.19 -6.08
N PHE A 280 45.47 19.43 -5.61
CA PHE A 280 45.95 18.87 -4.35
C PHE A 280 45.55 19.77 -3.18
N VAL A 281 45.04 19.16 -2.09
CA VAL A 281 44.50 19.92 -0.92
C VAL A 281 45.61 20.72 -0.23
N ASP A 282 46.77 20.12 -0.05
CA ASP A 282 47.92 20.76 0.62
C ASP A 282 48.87 21.47 -0.33
N GLY A 283 48.47 21.68 -1.57
CA GLY A 283 49.16 22.47 -2.58
C GLY A 283 50.25 21.68 -3.32
N ALA A 284 51.13 22.32 -3.97
CA ALA A 284 52.37 21.95 -4.71
C ALA A 284 52.67 20.45 -5.01
N GLY A 285 51.69 19.57 -5.09
CA GLY A 285 51.87 18.16 -5.46
C GLY A 285 52.28 17.24 -4.29
N GLY A 286 52.22 17.69 -3.07
CA GLY A 286 52.60 16.91 -1.88
C GLY A 286 51.47 16.20 -1.18
N GLY A 287 50.21 16.34 -1.62
CA GLY A 287 49.04 15.76 -0.99
C GLY A 287 48.19 14.91 -1.88
N VAL A 288 46.96 14.63 -1.42
CA VAL A 288 45.96 13.91 -2.18
C VAL A 288 45.30 14.86 -3.19
N ASN A 289 45.08 14.37 -4.43
CA ASN A 289 44.41 15.14 -5.50
C ASN A 289 42.89 15.14 -5.26
N ASP A 290 42.43 15.72 -4.14
CA ASP A 290 41.04 15.77 -3.71
C ASP A 290 40.48 17.18 -3.49
N GLY A 291 41.23 18.23 -3.95
CA GLY A 291 40.77 19.62 -3.95
C GLY A 291 39.70 19.94 -4.99
N ALA A 292 39.28 18.97 -5.80
CA ALA A 292 38.11 19.02 -6.68
C ALA A 292 37.50 17.62 -6.82
N ASP A 293 36.20 17.56 -6.95
CA ASP A 293 35.44 16.35 -7.17
C ASP A 293 35.11 16.11 -8.66
N GLN A 294 35.34 17.11 -9.51
CA GLN A 294 35.10 17.05 -10.96
C GLN A 294 36.08 16.11 -11.67
N SER A 295 35.64 15.37 -12.68
CA SER A 295 36.47 14.58 -13.57
C SER A 295 36.90 15.40 -14.82
N TRP A 296 37.40 16.62 -14.60
CA TRP A 296 37.91 17.55 -15.61
C TRP A 296 39.34 17.97 -15.30
N GLY A 297 40.10 17.06 -14.68
CA GLY A 297 41.53 17.20 -14.47
C GLY A 297 42.38 16.82 -15.67
N PRO A 298 43.67 16.46 -15.48
CA PRO A 298 44.55 16.03 -16.56
C PRO A 298 44.05 14.76 -17.26
N LYS A 299 44.43 14.64 -18.53
CA LYS A 299 44.16 13.45 -19.34
C LYS A 299 44.76 12.21 -18.68
N LEU A 300 44.03 11.11 -18.72
CA LEU A 300 44.46 9.79 -18.25
C LEU A 300 45.45 9.18 -19.26
N ASP A 301 46.71 9.50 -19.14
CA ASP A 301 47.77 9.17 -20.09
C ASP A 301 48.82 8.17 -19.58
N GLY A 302 48.57 7.60 -18.39
CA GLY A 302 49.43 6.55 -17.82
C GLY A 302 50.64 7.08 -17.03
N ARG A 303 50.82 8.40 -16.90
CA ARG A 303 51.90 8.94 -16.08
C ARG A 303 51.76 8.49 -14.61
N LEU A 304 52.87 8.36 -13.93
CA LEU A 304 52.86 8.05 -12.49
C LEU A 304 52.60 9.32 -11.69
N ILE A 305 51.63 9.26 -10.79
CA ILE A 305 51.32 10.33 -9.83
C ILE A 305 51.06 9.75 -8.45
N ASP A 306 51.26 10.56 -7.44
CA ASP A 306 50.80 10.23 -6.07
C ASP A 306 49.28 10.21 -6.05
N GLN A 307 48.72 9.10 -5.61
CA GLN A 307 47.25 8.91 -5.52
C GLN A 307 46.82 8.72 -4.08
N PHE A 308 45.50 8.65 -3.86
CA PHE A 308 44.87 8.52 -2.52
C PHE A 308 45.38 7.31 -1.71
N THR A 309 45.99 6.34 -2.34
CA THR A 309 46.66 5.21 -1.67
C THR A 309 47.98 5.58 -0.99
N GLY A 310 48.47 6.80 -1.13
CA GLY A 310 49.79 7.24 -0.65
C GLY A 310 50.94 6.65 -1.44
N LYS A 311 50.71 6.12 -2.65
CA LYS A 311 51.70 5.53 -3.54
C LYS A 311 51.60 6.12 -4.93
N GLN A 312 52.73 6.16 -5.62
CA GLN A 312 52.75 6.47 -7.05
C GLN A 312 52.08 5.35 -7.82
N GLN A 313 51.06 5.69 -8.58
CA GLN A 313 50.31 4.77 -9.41
C GLN A 313 50.08 5.38 -10.81
N PRO A 314 49.89 4.55 -11.86
CA PRO A 314 49.54 5.05 -13.17
C PRO A 314 48.23 5.85 -13.15
N TRP A 315 48.23 7.00 -13.80
CA TRP A 315 47.06 7.84 -13.99
C TRP A 315 46.22 7.31 -15.17
N VAL A 316 45.43 6.27 -14.92
CA VAL A 316 44.62 5.53 -15.90
C VAL A 316 43.16 5.45 -15.49
N ALA A 317 42.28 5.22 -16.46
CA ALA A 317 40.88 5.01 -16.17
C ALA A 317 40.61 3.59 -15.65
N HIS A 318 39.67 3.48 -14.73
CA HIS A 318 39.00 2.25 -14.35
C HIS A 318 37.55 2.28 -14.87
N PRO A 319 37.26 1.89 -16.12
CA PRO A 319 35.98 2.11 -16.79
C PRO A 319 34.79 1.47 -16.05
N ASN A 320 35.03 0.38 -15.36
CA ASN A 320 34.01 -0.40 -14.63
C ASN A 320 33.94 -0.08 -13.13
N ASN A 321 34.61 1.00 -12.65
CA ASN A 321 34.69 1.27 -11.22
C ASN A 321 33.30 1.37 -10.54
N VAL A 322 32.37 2.12 -11.11
CA VAL A 322 31.00 2.22 -10.55
C VAL A 322 30.25 0.89 -10.65
N ASN A 323 30.37 0.20 -11.78
CA ASN A 323 29.67 -1.08 -11.97
C ASN A 323 30.18 -2.16 -11.00
N SER A 324 31.48 -2.17 -10.69
CA SER A 324 32.10 -3.16 -9.79
C SER A 324 31.74 -2.97 -8.32
N PHE A 325 31.12 -1.86 -7.95
CA PHE A 325 30.55 -1.68 -6.60
C PHE A 325 29.37 -2.60 -6.36
N PHE A 326 28.52 -2.78 -7.36
CA PHE A 326 27.30 -3.56 -7.23
C PHE A 326 27.59 -5.08 -7.28
N GLN A 327 26.73 -5.83 -6.62
CA GLN A 327 26.71 -7.28 -6.64
C GLN A 327 25.41 -7.80 -7.26
N THR A 328 25.29 -9.11 -7.46
CA THR A 328 24.01 -9.73 -7.79
C THR A 328 23.19 -9.85 -6.51
N GLY A 329 22.03 -9.23 -6.49
CA GLY A 329 21.05 -9.39 -5.42
C GLY A 329 20.23 -10.67 -5.59
N HIS A 330 19.75 -11.21 -4.48
CA HIS A 330 18.94 -12.43 -4.44
C HIS A 330 17.73 -12.21 -3.55
N THR A 331 16.55 -12.60 -4.04
CA THR A 331 15.35 -12.69 -3.19
C THR A 331 14.85 -14.13 -3.20
N SER A 332 14.66 -14.70 -2.03
CA SER A 332 13.95 -15.97 -1.84
C SER A 332 12.69 -15.75 -1.03
N SER A 333 11.59 -16.33 -1.47
CA SER A 333 10.29 -16.25 -0.80
C SER A 333 9.67 -17.64 -0.71
N ALA A 334 9.11 -17.94 0.44
CA ALA A 334 8.33 -19.16 0.66
C ALA A 334 7.10 -18.85 1.50
N THR A 335 5.93 -19.27 1.03
CA THR A 335 4.67 -19.15 1.78
C THR A 335 3.98 -20.51 1.80
N ILE A 336 3.65 -21.01 2.98
CA ILE A 336 2.81 -22.18 3.17
C ILE A 336 1.46 -21.74 3.69
N ALA A 337 0.39 -22.32 3.14
CA ALA A 337 -0.97 -22.09 3.62
C ALA A 337 -1.73 -23.40 3.77
N VAL A 338 -2.55 -23.47 4.81
CA VAL A 338 -3.46 -24.59 5.09
C VAL A 338 -4.86 -24.01 5.22
N SER A 339 -5.81 -24.58 4.51
CA SER A 339 -7.21 -24.15 4.55
C SER A 339 -8.15 -25.33 4.54
N GLY A 340 -9.33 -25.15 5.14
CA GLY A 340 -10.38 -26.15 5.12
C GLY A 340 -11.61 -25.67 5.84
N GLY A 341 -12.68 -26.42 5.72
CA GLY A 341 -13.92 -26.09 6.39
C GLY A 341 -15.14 -26.80 5.86
N THR A 342 -16.24 -26.47 6.49
CA THR A 342 -17.60 -26.90 6.15
C THR A 342 -18.45 -25.65 5.85
N ASP A 343 -19.76 -25.84 5.61
CA ASP A 343 -20.73 -24.75 5.47
C ASP A 343 -20.96 -23.97 6.80
N LYS A 344 -20.53 -24.51 7.95
CA LYS A 344 -20.69 -23.87 9.26
C LYS A 344 -19.45 -23.15 9.73
N ALA A 345 -18.28 -23.65 9.40
CA ALA A 345 -17.00 -23.06 9.82
C ALA A 345 -15.92 -23.35 8.79
N ASN A 346 -15.15 -22.35 8.44
CA ASN A 346 -13.96 -22.50 7.62
C ASN A 346 -12.83 -21.66 8.20
N ALA A 347 -11.61 -22.07 7.90
CA ALA A 347 -10.42 -21.34 8.31
C ALA A 347 -9.31 -21.49 7.27
N ARG A 348 -8.42 -20.48 7.22
CA ARG A 348 -7.15 -20.51 6.51
C ARG A 348 -6.07 -19.94 7.42
N LEU A 349 -4.96 -20.67 7.52
CA LEU A 349 -3.73 -20.23 8.15
C LEU A 349 -2.63 -20.22 7.11
N SER A 350 -1.90 -19.12 7.02
CA SER A 350 -0.67 -19.04 6.22
C SER A 350 0.49 -18.51 7.04
N ALA A 351 1.69 -18.91 6.65
CA ALA A 351 2.95 -18.39 7.16
C ALA A 351 3.93 -18.25 6.00
N GLY A 352 4.64 -17.14 5.96
CA GLY A 352 5.58 -16.85 4.89
C GLY A 352 6.83 -16.16 5.39
N GLU A 353 7.91 -16.30 4.63
CA GLU A 353 9.17 -15.60 4.83
C GLU A 353 9.75 -15.18 3.49
N ASP A 354 10.15 -13.90 3.40
CA ASP A 354 10.89 -13.33 2.29
C ASP A 354 12.26 -12.90 2.80
N ASN A 355 13.33 -13.37 2.14
CA ASN A 355 14.70 -12.99 2.43
C ASN A 355 15.30 -12.34 1.19
N LEU A 356 15.70 -11.08 1.33
CA LEU A 356 16.36 -10.30 0.29
C LEU A 356 17.79 -9.98 0.71
N GLN A 357 18.73 -10.32 -0.16
CA GLN A 357 20.06 -9.75 -0.22
C GLN A 357 20.11 -8.81 -1.42
N SER A 358 20.39 -7.54 -1.19
CA SER A 358 20.35 -6.51 -2.25
C SER A 358 21.54 -6.62 -3.21
N PHE A 359 21.38 -6.03 -4.40
CA PHE A 359 22.49 -5.75 -5.29
C PHE A 359 23.41 -4.62 -4.76
N ILE A 360 22.99 -3.88 -3.72
CA ILE A 360 23.85 -2.96 -2.97
C ILE A 360 24.51 -3.76 -1.84
N PRO A 361 25.87 -3.75 -1.74
CA PRO A 361 26.58 -4.50 -0.72
C PRO A 361 26.15 -4.16 0.71
N GLY A 362 26.01 -5.17 1.57
CA GLY A 362 25.64 -4.99 2.98
C GLY A 362 24.14 -4.99 3.26
N THR A 363 23.29 -4.62 2.30
CA THR A 363 21.85 -4.46 2.52
C THR A 363 21.11 -5.79 2.50
N TYR A 364 20.39 -6.09 3.59
CA TYR A 364 19.53 -7.26 3.75
C TYR A 364 18.16 -6.87 4.28
N LEU A 365 17.13 -7.57 3.79
CA LEU A 365 15.78 -7.49 4.32
C LEU A 365 15.24 -8.88 4.61
N THR A 366 14.57 -9.03 5.75
CA THR A 366 13.79 -10.22 6.08
C THR A 366 12.38 -9.79 6.43
N LYS A 367 11.37 -10.38 5.76
CA LYS A 367 9.97 -10.20 6.09
C LYS A 367 9.37 -11.55 6.48
N THR A 368 8.84 -11.64 7.68
CA THR A 368 8.08 -12.79 8.19
C THR A 368 6.62 -12.37 8.34
N ASN A 369 5.72 -13.18 7.85
CA ASN A 369 4.28 -12.90 7.95
C ASN A 369 3.49 -14.14 8.34
N GLY A 370 2.38 -13.91 9.03
CA GLY A 370 1.37 -14.92 9.33
C GLY A 370 -0.02 -14.32 9.19
N LEU A 371 -0.93 -15.06 8.54
CA LEU A 371 -2.33 -14.67 8.38
C LEU A 371 -3.23 -15.81 8.84
N LEU A 372 -4.16 -15.50 9.74
CA LEU A 372 -5.25 -16.37 10.15
C LEU A 372 -6.57 -15.72 9.75
N THR A 373 -7.37 -16.42 8.96
CA THR A 373 -8.76 -16.04 8.65
C THR A 373 -9.70 -17.15 9.06
N GLY A 374 -10.86 -16.78 9.61
CA GLY A 374 -11.87 -17.74 10.01
C GLY A 374 -13.28 -17.16 9.84
N ASP A 375 -14.19 -17.96 9.29
CA ASP A 375 -15.60 -17.67 9.20
C ASP A 375 -16.38 -18.72 10.01
N LEU A 376 -17.31 -18.26 10.82
CA LEU A 376 -18.16 -19.10 11.68
C LEU A 376 -19.62 -18.73 11.50
N GLN A 377 -20.43 -19.68 11.06
CA GLN A 377 -21.91 -19.57 11.06
C GLN A 377 -22.45 -20.09 12.39
N ILE A 378 -22.69 -19.17 13.33
CA ILE A 378 -23.12 -19.50 14.70
C ILE A 378 -24.56 -20.01 14.70
N THR A 379 -25.44 -19.30 13.96
CA THR A 379 -26.82 -19.71 13.68
C THR A 379 -27.12 -19.44 12.20
N PRO A 380 -28.22 -19.91 11.62
CA PRO A 380 -28.58 -19.60 10.23
C PRO A 380 -28.64 -18.10 9.90
N ASN A 381 -28.79 -17.26 10.92
CA ASN A 381 -28.89 -15.81 10.77
C ASN A 381 -27.71 -15.03 11.37
N LEU A 382 -26.81 -15.68 12.11
CA LEU A 382 -25.68 -15.03 12.78
C LEU A 382 -24.36 -15.63 12.32
N SER A 383 -23.52 -14.81 11.72
CA SER A 383 -22.17 -15.20 11.27
C SER A 383 -21.12 -14.25 11.82
N THR A 384 -19.91 -14.76 12.01
CA THR A 384 -18.76 -13.98 12.43
C THR A 384 -17.57 -14.34 11.56
N THR A 385 -16.86 -13.31 11.08
CA THR A 385 -15.59 -13.42 10.38
C THR A 385 -14.52 -12.77 11.23
N ALA A 386 -13.38 -13.43 11.39
CA ALA A 386 -12.19 -12.88 12.03
C ALA A 386 -10.98 -13.01 11.11
N THR A 387 -10.16 -11.96 11.05
CA THR A 387 -8.89 -11.95 10.34
C THR A 387 -7.82 -11.37 11.25
N ILE A 388 -6.67 -12.01 11.34
CA ILE A 388 -5.51 -11.55 12.10
C ILE A 388 -4.28 -11.74 11.23
N SER A 389 -3.57 -10.66 10.94
CA SER A 389 -2.31 -10.65 10.22
C SER A 389 -1.21 -10.10 11.12
N TYR A 390 -0.16 -10.88 11.32
CA TYR A 390 1.08 -10.45 11.98
C TYR A 390 2.20 -10.38 10.97
N ILE A 391 2.95 -9.29 10.99
CA ILE A 391 4.05 -9.04 10.07
C ILE A 391 5.24 -8.51 10.87
N ARG A 392 6.42 -9.05 10.58
CA ARG A 392 7.69 -8.54 11.05
C ARG A 392 8.62 -8.28 9.88
N ASN A 393 9.05 -7.04 9.74
CA ASN A 393 10.07 -6.61 8.78
C ASN A 393 11.33 -6.23 9.53
N VAL A 394 12.48 -6.73 9.08
CA VAL A 394 13.80 -6.37 9.59
C VAL A 394 14.68 -5.96 8.43
N GLY A 395 15.15 -4.71 8.45
CA GLY A 395 16.14 -4.17 7.52
C GLY A 395 17.50 -4.08 8.18
N ARG A 396 18.55 -4.27 7.39
CA ARG A 396 19.95 -4.07 7.80
C ARG A 396 20.70 -3.35 6.72
N ASP A 397 21.52 -2.38 7.12
CA ASP A 397 22.43 -1.63 6.28
C ASP A 397 21.70 -1.05 5.05
N ARG A 398 20.56 -0.39 5.27
CA ARG A 398 19.83 0.27 4.19
C ARG A 398 20.66 1.40 3.61
N PRO A 399 20.68 1.58 2.28
CA PRO A 399 21.43 2.68 1.66
C PRO A 399 20.77 4.02 1.98
N GLY A 400 21.58 4.99 2.37
CA GLY A 400 21.17 6.37 2.47
C GLY A 400 20.70 6.91 1.12
N GLN A 401 19.79 7.88 1.16
CA GLN A 401 19.18 8.51 -0.01
C GLN A 401 19.29 10.04 0.04
N GLY A 402 18.93 10.69 -1.06
CA GLY A 402 18.96 12.14 -1.16
C GLY A 402 20.36 12.72 -1.31
N TYR A 403 20.46 14.03 -1.24
CA TYR A 403 21.71 14.75 -1.39
C TYR A 403 22.62 14.54 -0.18
N GLY A 404 23.85 14.12 -0.43
CA GLY A 404 24.89 13.93 0.60
C GLY A 404 24.94 12.56 1.28
N ASN A 405 23.88 11.74 1.20
CA ASN A 405 23.83 10.40 1.81
C ASN A 405 23.70 9.28 0.78
N SER A 406 23.34 9.60 -0.46
CA SER A 406 23.12 8.61 -1.50
C SER A 406 24.44 8.14 -2.11
N ILE A 407 24.66 6.84 -2.12
CA ILE A 407 25.76 6.21 -2.84
C ILE A 407 25.68 6.54 -4.33
N LEU A 408 24.45 6.55 -4.89
CA LEU A 408 24.23 6.82 -6.32
C LEU A 408 24.56 8.26 -6.68
N GLU A 409 24.31 9.20 -5.77
CA GLU A 409 24.72 10.60 -5.93
C GLU A 409 26.24 10.72 -5.95
N SER A 410 26.94 10.07 -5.01
CA SER A 410 28.41 10.05 -4.96
C SER A 410 29.02 9.55 -6.26
N PHE A 411 28.39 8.59 -6.97
CA PHE A 411 28.90 8.06 -8.23
C PHE A 411 28.84 9.05 -9.41
N VAL A 412 28.03 10.10 -9.34
CA VAL A 412 28.01 11.17 -10.34
C VAL A 412 29.33 11.94 -10.33
N TRP A 413 29.96 12.07 -9.17
CA TRP A 413 31.22 12.79 -8.94
C TRP A 413 32.44 11.88 -8.92
N PHE A 414 32.24 10.56 -9.00
CA PHE A 414 33.29 9.57 -8.77
C PHE A 414 34.43 9.63 -9.83
N GLY A 415 35.66 9.84 -9.35
CA GLY A 415 36.82 9.97 -10.19
C GLY A 415 37.08 8.73 -11.04
N ARG A 416 37.30 8.91 -12.33
CA ARG A 416 37.51 7.78 -13.28
C ARG A 416 38.79 7.00 -13.04
N GLN A 417 39.79 7.58 -12.37
CA GLN A 417 41.05 6.95 -11.97
C GLN A 417 40.94 6.10 -10.71
N VAL A 418 39.81 6.14 -9.99
CA VAL A 418 39.65 5.43 -8.73
C VAL A 418 39.41 3.95 -8.98
N ASP A 419 40.26 3.10 -8.39
CA ASP A 419 39.99 1.64 -8.34
C ASP A 419 39.09 1.29 -7.20
N MET A 420 37.90 0.80 -7.53
CA MET A 420 36.87 0.42 -6.56
C MET A 420 37.33 -0.75 -5.66
N ASN A 421 38.17 -1.64 -6.12
CA ASN A 421 38.70 -2.75 -5.34
C ASN A 421 39.57 -2.26 -4.18
N VAL A 422 40.32 -1.20 -4.37
CA VAL A 422 41.14 -0.60 -3.31
C VAL A 422 40.22 -0.04 -2.21
N LEU A 423 39.13 0.61 -2.60
CA LEU A 423 38.14 1.14 -1.63
C LEU A 423 37.37 0.05 -0.91
N LYS A 424 37.09 -1.07 -1.60
CA LYS A 424 36.43 -2.24 -1.00
C LYS A 424 37.31 -2.93 0.04
N ASP A 425 38.58 -3.15 -0.30
CA ASP A 425 39.52 -3.92 0.54
C ASP A 425 40.02 -3.09 1.73
N SER A 426 39.92 -1.75 1.65
CA SER A 426 40.43 -0.82 2.65
C SER A 426 39.41 0.29 2.96
N TRP A 427 38.13 -0.05 3.22
CA TRP A 427 37.14 0.97 3.48
C TRP A 427 37.31 1.69 4.84
N GLN A 428 38.02 1.09 5.79
CA GLN A 428 38.47 1.71 7.06
C GLN A 428 39.99 1.84 7.10
N LYS A 429 40.49 2.86 7.82
CA LYS A 429 41.90 3.01 8.11
C LYS A 429 42.41 1.87 9.01
N SER A 430 43.65 1.45 8.79
CA SER A 430 44.34 0.50 9.66
C SER A 430 45.13 1.27 10.74
N GLY A 431 45.26 0.72 11.94
CA GLY A 431 46.14 1.23 12.99
C GLY A 431 45.44 1.90 14.16
N GLY A 432 44.18 1.52 14.45
CA GLY A 432 43.49 1.91 15.66
C GLY A 432 44.15 1.37 16.94
N LEU A 433 43.62 1.71 18.11
CA LEU A 433 44.14 1.33 19.41
C LEU A 433 44.39 -0.19 19.49
N ASN A 434 45.60 -0.57 19.91
CA ASN A 434 46.04 -1.97 20.02
C ASN A 434 46.02 -2.81 18.71
N GLY A 435 46.13 -2.13 17.54
CA GLY A 435 46.12 -2.80 16.25
C GLY A 435 44.72 -3.18 15.75
N GLY A 436 43.66 -2.73 16.43
CA GLY A 436 42.28 -2.87 16.00
C GLY A 436 41.91 -1.89 14.86
N PRO A 437 40.65 -1.88 14.44
CA PRO A 437 40.19 -0.94 13.42
C PRO A 437 40.23 0.49 13.94
N ASP A 438 40.63 1.42 13.08
CA ASP A 438 40.62 2.86 13.39
C ASP A 438 39.20 3.46 13.35
N TYR A 439 38.21 2.72 12.80
CA TYR A 439 36.86 3.14 12.53
C TYR A 439 36.71 4.35 11.61
N ARG A 440 37.80 5.07 11.32
CA ARG A 440 37.81 6.20 10.38
C ARG A 440 37.89 5.70 8.95
N GLU A 441 37.34 6.50 8.09
CA GLU A 441 37.24 6.21 6.68
C GLU A 441 38.61 6.19 5.98
N PHE A 442 38.84 5.20 5.11
CA PHE A 442 39.85 5.28 4.06
C PHE A 442 39.17 5.69 2.74
N ASN A 443 39.58 6.80 2.13
CA ASN A 443 38.83 7.42 1.05
C ASN A 443 39.70 7.89 -0.11
N TRP A 444 39.04 8.08 -1.26
CA TRP A 444 39.61 8.64 -2.49
C TRP A 444 39.54 10.17 -2.55
N ASN A 445 38.58 10.76 -1.76
CA ASN A 445 38.35 12.20 -1.68
C ASN A 445 37.90 12.57 -0.28
N TYR A 446 38.77 13.22 0.50
CA TYR A 446 38.50 13.64 1.87
C TYR A 446 37.80 14.99 1.99
N ASN A 447 37.58 15.72 0.86
CA ASN A 447 36.96 17.03 0.86
C ASN A 447 35.45 17.00 0.60
N TYR A 448 34.99 16.09 -0.26
CA TYR A 448 33.64 16.18 -0.81
C TYR A 448 32.83 14.91 -0.68
N HIS A 449 33.44 13.73 -0.82
CA HIS A 449 32.70 12.49 -0.95
C HIS A 449 33.27 11.38 -0.10
N ASN A 450 32.39 10.50 0.39
CA ASN A 450 32.75 9.33 1.16
C ASN A 450 33.10 8.13 0.25
N ASN A 451 33.87 7.20 0.81
CA ASN A 451 34.01 5.86 0.25
C ASN A 451 32.64 5.16 0.28
N PRO A 452 32.13 4.66 -0.86
CA PRO A 452 30.81 4.04 -0.90
C PRO A 452 30.69 2.79 0.00
N TYR A 453 31.76 2.05 0.23
CA TYR A 453 31.76 0.95 1.20
C TYR A 453 31.75 1.42 2.65
N PHE A 454 32.39 2.56 2.95
CA PHE A 454 32.29 3.15 4.28
C PHE A 454 30.89 3.65 4.57
N LEU A 455 30.21 4.24 3.59
CA LEU A 455 28.82 4.66 3.73
C LEU A 455 27.90 3.48 4.12
N MET A 456 28.14 2.30 3.52
CA MET A 456 27.32 1.13 3.77
C MET A 456 27.71 0.34 5.01
N LEU A 457 29.00 0.12 5.22
CA LEU A 457 29.50 -0.81 6.25
C LEU A 457 29.95 -0.09 7.51
N GLY A 458 30.36 1.18 7.39
CA GLY A 458 30.80 2.02 8.52
C GLY A 458 29.64 2.75 9.21
N ASN A 459 28.52 2.97 8.52
CA ASN A 459 27.37 3.70 9.04
C ASN A 459 26.08 2.86 8.90
N PRO A 460 26.01 1.70 9.61
CA PRO A 460 24.86 0.82 9.49
C PRO A 460 23.57 1.47 9.96
N GLU A 461 22.53 1.30 9.18
CA GLU A 461 21.17 1.60 9.55
C GLU A 461 20.41 0.27 9.66
N ASN A 462 19.83 0.03 10.84
CA ASN A 462 19.08 -1.18 11.15
C ASN A 462 17.68 -0.81 11.61
N ASP A 463 16.69 -1.42 10.99
CA ASP A 463 15.30 -1.20 11.35
C ASP A 463 14.54 -2.50 11.64
N ALA A 464 13.54 -2.40 12.48
CA ALA A 464 12.64 -3.52 12.76
C ALA A 464 11.21 -3.01 12.99
N ARG A 465 10.27 -3.53 12.22
CA ARG A 465 8.85 -3.22 12.34
C ARG A 465 8.04 -4.47 12.65
N ASP A 466 7.35 -4.46 13.78
CA ASP A 466 6.34 -5.45 14.14
C ASP A 466 4.96 -4.82 13.92
N ARG A 467 4.07 -5.49 13.17
CA ARG A 467 2.72 -4.99 12.88
C ARG A 467 1.67 -6.08 13.08
N LEU A 468 0.54 -5.68 13.65
CA LEU A 468 -0.63 -6.52 13.83
C LEU A 468 -1.84 -5.81 13.24
N ILE A 469 -2.45 -6.41 12.21
CA ILE A 469 -3.71 -5.96 11.64
C ILE A 469 -4.77 -7.00 11.98
N GLY A 470 -5.83 -6.59 12.68
CA GLY A 470 -6.88 -7.51 13.10
C GLY A 470 -8.26 -6.94 12.85
N THR A 471 -9.21 -7.80 12.47
CA THR A 471 -10.62 -7.44 12.36
C THR A 471 -11.52 -8.57 12.84
N VAL A 472 -12.59 -8.20 13.50
CA VAL A 472 -13.72 -9.08 13.81
C VAL A 472 -14.99 -8.40 13.33
N SER A 473 -15.76 -9.11 12.52
CA SER A 473 -17.02 -8.64 11.95
C SER A 473 -18.10 -9.66 12.23
N THR A 474 -19.17 -9.25 12.92
CA THR A 474 -20.33 -10.09 13.22
C THR A 474 -21.54 -9.54 12.49
N SER A 475 -22.19 -10.38 11.70
CA SER A 475 -23.39 -10.04 10.91
C SER A 475 -24.59 -10.83 11.38
N TYR A 476 -25.69 -10.13 11.63
CA TYR A 476 -26.98 -10.71 11.99
C TYR A 476 -28.03 -10.38 10.93
N ARG A 477 -28.55 -11.38 10.25
CA ARG A 477 -29.64 -11.25 9.28
C ARG A 477 -30.98 -11.16 10.04
N MET A 478 -31.43 -9.91 10.21
CA MET A 478 -32.68 -9.60 10.92
C MET A 478 -33.91 -10.04 10.12
N PHE A 479 -33.86 -9.77 8.81
CA PHE A 479 -34.85 -10.17 7.82
C PHE A 479 -34.12 -10.63 6.55
N GLU A 480 -34.80 -11.27 5.61
CA GLU A 480 -34.18 -11.68 4.34
C GLU A 480 -33.58 -10.52 3.56
N TRP A 481 -34.10 -9.31 3.76
CA TRP A 481 -33.68 -8.08 3.10
C TRP A 481 -32.87 -7.13 3.98
N LEU A 482 -32.68 -7.41 5.29
CA LEU A 482 -32.01 -6.51 6.24
C LEU A 482 -30.98 -7.26 7.09
N THR A 483 -29.72 -6.83 7.03
CA THR A 483 -28.62 -7.35 7.84
C THR A 483 -28.00 -6.24 8.68
N ALA A 484 -27.81 -6.50 9.96
CA ALA A 484 -27.03 -5.66 10.87
C ALA A 484 -25.61 -6.24 10.98
N THR A 485 -24.58 -5.39 10.90
CA THR A 485 -23.19 -5.79 11.04
C THR A 485 -22.48 -4.89 12.04
N GLY A 486 -21.81 -5.50 13.02
CA GLY A 486 -20.86 -4.83 13.89
C GLY A 486 -19.44 -5.24 13.52
N ARG A 487 -18.53 -4.27 13.38
CA ARG A 487 -17.12 -4.51 13.04
C ARG A 487 -16.22 -3.75 13.98
N VAL A 488 -15.17 -4.41 14.44
CA VAL A 488 -14.04 -3.77 15.13
C VAL A 488 -12.77 -4.18 14.39
N GLY A 489 -11.99 -3.20 14.01
CA GLY A 489 -10.70 -3.39 13.36
C GLY A 489 -9.62 -2.57 14.04
N SER A 490 -8.44 -3.10 14.12
CA SER A 490 -7.27 -2.42 14.67
C SER A 490 -6.05 -2.66 13.79
N ASP A 491 -5.28 -1.61 13.61
CA ASP A 491 -3.94 -1.61 13.00
C ASP A 491 -2.96 -1.07 14.03
N TRP A 492 -2.11 -1.95 14.50
CA TRP A 492 -1.08 -1.64 15.48
C TRP A 492 0.29 -1.93 14.91
N TYR A 493 1.26 -1.00 15.08
CA TYR A 493 2.64 -1.30 14.81
C TYR A 493 3.57 -0.65 15.83
N ARG A 494 4.72 -1.30 16.01
CA ARG A 494 5.91 -0.79 16.66
C ARG A 494 7.04 -0.80 15.65
N TYR A 495 7.77 0.31 15.57
CA TYR A 495 8.88 0.46 14.67
C TYR A 495 10.11 0.98 15.42
N GLN A 496 11.25 0.35 15.21
CA GLN A 496 12.52 0.70 15.83
C GLN A 496 13.55 0.95 14.73
N ILE A 497 14.33 2.01 14.86
CA ILE A 497 15.41 2.39 13.96
C ILE A 497 16.65 2.67 14.78
N ASN A 498 17.77 2.05 14.40
CA ASN A 498 19.08 2.28 14.96
C ASN A 498 20.02 2.71 13.85
N GLN A 499 20.60 3.90 13.99
CA GLN A 499 21.57 4.45 13.05
C GLN A 499 22.87 4.67 13.81
N ASP A 500 23.92 4.02 13.35
CA ASP A 500 25.25 4.14 13.93
C ASP A 500 26.15 4.88 12.95
N PHE A 501 26.95 5.82 13.44
CA PHE A 501 27.84 6.63 12.61
C PHE A 501 29.26 6.50 13.12
N SER A 502 30.13 5.97 12.25
CA SER A 502 31.57 5.92 12.50
C SER A 502 32.21 7.31 12.48
N PRO A 503 33.37 7.48 13.11
CA PRO A 503 34.13 8.72 13.00
C PRO A 503 34.42 9.05 11.53
N ALA A 504 34.09 10.27 11.09
CA ALA A 504 34.34 10.72 9.73
C ALA A 504 35.55 11.66 9.68
N ASP A 505 36.41 11.48 8.67
CA ASP A 505 37.56 12.38 8.41
C ASP A 505 37.22 13.48 7.40
N ILE A 506 36.02 13.50 6.84
CA ILE A 506 35.65 14.48 5.84
C ILE A 506 35.32 15.81 6.50
N THR A 507 36.02 16.85 6.11
CA THR A 507 35.86 18.23 6.60
C THR A 507 34.96 19.09 5.74
N GLY A 508 34.54 18.59 4.57
CA GLY A 508 33.73 19.32 3.60
C GLY A 508 32.26 19.45 3.99
N PRO A 509 31.50 20.37 3.38
CA PRO A 509 30.10 20.63 3.70
C PRO A 509 29.13 19.49 3.34
N ASN A 510 29.58 18.49 2.58
CA ASN A 510 28.78 17.35 2.11
C ASN A 510 29.16 16.03 2.78
N SER A 511 29.98 16.05 3.83
CA SER A 511 30.35 14.83 4.56
C SER A 511 29.13 14.21 5.23
N VAL A 512 28.99 12.89 5.16
CA VAL A 512 28.07 12.16 6.05
C VAL A 512 28.49 12.42 7.47
N GLY A 513 27.57 12.99 8.25
CA GLY A 513 27.92 13.52 9.55
C GLY A 513 28.35 14.98 9.53
N ALA A 514 27.99 15.75 8.48
CA ALA A 514 28.10 17.22 8.52
C ALA A 514 27.41 17.72 9.81
N GLY A 515 28.22 18.24 10.73
CA GLY A 515 27.80 18.58 12.10
C GLY A 515 28.25 17.61 13.17
N LEU A 516 28.86 16.45 12.82
CA LEU A 516 29.58 15.63 13.77
C LEU A 516 30.93 16.30 14.06
N ASP A 517 31.15 16.68 15.32
CA ASP A 517 32.46 17.15 15.73
C ASP A 517 33.48 16.02 15.64
N GLN A 518 34.49 16.16 14.79
CA GLN A 518 35.55 15.15 14.59
C GLN A 518 36.37 14.86 15.86
N SER A 519 36.23 15.67 16.88
CA SER A 519 36.82 15.42 18.22
C SER A 519 36.19 14.23 18.92
N TYR A 520 35.01 13.75 18.44
CA TYR A 520 34.28 12.62 19.00
C TYR A 520 34.33 11.39 18.09
N ASN A 521 34.33 10.22 18.71
CA ASN A 521 34.59 8.94 18.06
C ASN A 521 33.38 8.32 17.34
N GLY A 522 32.44 9.13 16.88
CA GLY A 522 31.21 8.69 16.18
C GLY A 522 29.95 9.19 16.85
N ALA A 523 28.80 8.75 16.36
CA ALA A 523 27.48 9.16 16.80
C ALA A 523 26.48 8.01 16.71
N PHE A 524 25.28 8.19 17.29
CA PHE A 524 24.18 7.28 17.07
C PHE A 524 22.83 7.97 17.15
N THR A 525 21.82 7.35 16.55
CA THR A 525 20.41 7.71 16.68
C THR A 525 19.60 6.46 16.94
N LEU A 526 18.79 6.47 18.01
CA LEU A 526 17.84 5.42 18.36
C LEU A 526 16.43 5.99 18.26
N GLN A 527 15.57 5.42 17.44
CA GLN A 527 14.18 5.85 17.31
C GLN A 527 13.25 4.70 17.66
N ASN A 528 12.14 5.04 18.31
CA ASN A 528 11.04 4.12 18.53
C ASN A 528 9.75 4.83 18.16
N GLU A 529 8.95 4.17 17.37
CA GLU A 529 7.64 4.62 16.96
C GLU A 529 6.58 3.58 17.32
N TYR A 530 5.45 4.06 17.77
CA TYR A 530 4.28 3.28 18.10
C TYR A 530 3.06 3.94 17.52
N ASN A 531 2.26 3.18 16.80
CA ASN A 531 0.96 3.64 16.32
C ASN A 531 -0.10 2.58 16.58
N ASN A 532 -1.27 3.04 16.97
CA ASN A 532 -2.46 2.21 17.10
C ASN A 532 -3.66 2.98 16.53
N GLU A 533 -4.24 2.46 15.46
CA GLU A 533 -5.50 2.95 14.92
C GLU A 533 -6.59 1.89 15.13
N THR A 534 -7.66 2.27 15.83
CA THR A 534 -8.82 1.41 16.05
C THR A 534 -10.04 2.02 15.39
N ASN A 535 -10.79 1.18 14.66
CA ASN A 535 -12.02 1.52 13.99
C ASN A 535 -13.15 0.63 14.53
N THR A 536 -14.20 1.24 15.08
CA THR A 536 -15.41 0.55 15.51
C THR A 536 -16.57 1.02 14.66
N GLU A 537 -17.26 0.10 14.00
CA GLU A 537 -18.28 0.39 13.00
C GLU A 537 -19.54 -0.41 13.25
N GLY A 538 -20.70 0.22 13.07
CA GLY A 538 -22.00 -0.42 13.03
C GLY A 538 -22.71 -0.10 11.72
N LEU A 539 -23.26 -1.12 11.04
CA LEU A 539 -23.90 -1.03 9.73
C LEU A 539 -25.25 -1.71 9.72
N LEU A 540 -26.21 -1.10 9.02
CA LEU A 540 -27.45 -1.71 8.59
C LEU A 540 -27.47 -1.75 7.06
N ASN A 541 -27.53 -2.93 6.47
CA ASN A 541 -27.57 -3.14 5.03
C ASN A 541 -28.94 -3.72 4.64
N ALA A 542 -29.63 -3.02 3.76
CA ALA A 542 -30.90 -3.44 3.19
C ALA A 542 -30.74 -3.75 1.69
N ASN A 543 -31.32 -4.85 1.21
CA ASN A 543 -31.38 -5.20 -0.20
C ASN A 543 -32.70 -5.90 -0.49
N LYS A 544 -33.54 -5.31 -1.36
CA LYS A 544 -34.85 -5.86 -1.67
C LYS A 544 -35.20 -5.70 -3.13
N ASP A 545 -35.63 -6.81 -3.74
CA ASP A 545 -36.14 -6.88 -5.11
C ASP A 545 -37.64 -6.70 -5.15
N PHE A 546 -38.12 -5.82 -6.05
CA PHE A 546 -39.51 -5.59 -6.37
C PHE A 546 -39.78 -5.85 -7.86
N GLY A 547 -39.35 -7.01 -8.36
CA GLY A 547 -39.48 -7.43 -9.74
C GLY A 547 -38.50 -6.69 -10.67
N ARG A 548 -38.92 -5.55 -11.27
CA ARG A 548 -38.07 -4.76 -12.15
C ARG A 548 -37.17 -3.77 -11.40
N ILE A 549 -37.41 -3.59 -10.12
CA ILE A 549 -36.72 -2.62 -9.28
C ILE A 549 -35.96 -3.38 -8.19
N ASN A 550 -34.66 -3.09 -8.06
CA ASN A 550 -33.87 -3.47 -6.89
C ASN A 550 -33.54 -2.20 -6.09
N LEU A 551 -33.83 -2.25 -4.80
CA LEU A 551 -33.49 -1.19 -3.83
C LEU A 551 -32.41 -1.72 -2.88
N GLN A 552 -31.30 -0.99 -2.80
CA GLN A 552 -30.25 -1.24 -1.82
C GLN A 552 -30.02 0.00 -0.98
N GLY A 553 -29.76 -0.20 0.31
CA GLY A 553 -29.48 0.89 1.24
C GLY A 553 -28.47 0.47 2.29
N THR A 554 -27.65 1.39 2.71
CA THR A 554 -26.74 1.22 3.84
C THR A 554 -26.89 2.42 4.76
N PHE A 555 -26.95 2.19 6.05
CA PHE A 555 -26.84 3.20 7.08
C PHE A 555 -25.84 2.75 8.13
N GLY A 556 -24.93 3.62 8.55
CA GLY A 556 -23.91 3.23 9.50
C GLY A 556 -23.26 4.38 10.24
N GLY A 557 -22.50 4.02 11.25
CA GLY A 557 -21.64 4.92 12.01
C GLY A 557 -20.32 4.28 12.34
N ASN A 558 -19.29 5.12 12.44
CA ASN A 558 -17.92 4.71 12.72
C ASN A 558 -17.30 5.62 13.77
N ILE A 559 -16.51 5.05 14.66
CA ILE A 559 -15.62 5.74 15.58
C ILE A 559 -14.20 5.30 15.25
N ARG A 560 -13.38 6.23 14.81
CA ARG A 560 -11.95 6.04 14.57
C ARG A 560 -11.14 6.72 15.65
N LYS A 561 -10.22 5.99 16.28
CA LYS A 561 -9.25 6.52 17.25
C LYS A 561 -7.85 6.17 16.78
N GLN A 562 -6.97 7.14 16.83
CA GLN A 562 -5.56 6.98 16.52
C GLN A 562 -4.70 7.52 17.66
N ASN A 563 -3.72 6.72 18.09
CA ASN A 563 -2.70 7.08 19.06
C ASN A 563 -1.34 6.84 18.42
N TYR A 564 -0.54 7.89 18.35
CA TYR A 564 0.81 7.88 17.80
C TYR A 564 1.78 8.38 18.87
N ASN A 565 2.90 7.68 19.02
CA ASN A 565 4.00 8.07 19.92
C ASN A 565 5.32 7.77 19.22
N TRP A 566 6.13 8.79 19.08
CA TRP A 566 7.47 8.70 18.54
C TRP A 566 8.46 9.28 19.55
N ASN A 567 9.59 8.59 19.76
CA ASN A 567 10.68 9.08 20.56
C ASN A 567 12.02 8.79 19.89
N GLN A 568 12.97 9.71 20.08
CA GLN A 568 14.32 9.62 19.58
C GLN A 568 15.32 9.95 20.69
N VAL A 569 16.38 9.16 20.76
CA VAL A 569 17.58 9.42 21.56
C VAL A 569 18.76 9.47 20.60
N SER A 570 19.48 10.59 20.55
CA SER A 570 20.62 10.74 19.65
C SER A 570 21.77 11.48 20.32
N THR A 571 23.00 11.18 19.90
CA THR A 571 24.19 11.93 20.29
C THR A 571 25.06 12.16 19.05
N SER A 572 25.71 13.34 19.01
CA SER A 572 26.72 13.67 18.01
C SER A 572 28.14 13.27 18.43
N GLY A 573 28.32 12.59 19.58
CA GLY A 573 29.63 12.17 20.06
C GLY A 573 29.57 11.01 21.03
N ILE A 574 30.45 10.00 20.81
CA ILE A 574 30.66 8.86 21.70
C ILE A 574 32.09 8.86 22.25
N SER A 575 32.30 8.21 23.42
CA SER A 575 33.59 8.20 24.11
C SER A 575 34.55 7.17 23.52
N ALA A 576 34.05 5.96 23.25
CA ALA A 576 34.82 4.88 22.63
C ALA A 576 34.25 4.55 21.25
N PRO A 577 35.06 4.53 20.18
CA PRO A 577 34.59 4.24 18.84
C PRO A 577 34.07 2.82 18.73
N GLY A 578 33.08 2.58 17.85
CA GLY A 578 32.50 1.27 17.60
C GLY A 578 31.56 0.74 18.69
N ILE A 579 31.24 1.52 19.72
CA ILE A 579 30.30 1.16 20.79
C ILE A 579 29.13 2.16 20.76
N TYR A 580 28.05 1.79 20.08
CA TYR A 580 26.90 2.66 19.84
C TYR A 580 25.78 2.41 20.85
N ASN A 581 25.86 3.07 21.98
CA ASN A 581 24.82 3.01 23.03
C ASN A 581 24.82 4.30 23.90
N VAL A 582 23.71 4.50 24.60
CA VAL A 582 23.47 5.71 25.40
C VAL A 582 24.54 5.90 26.50
N SER A 583 25.03 4.79 27.09
CA SER A 583 26.05 4.87 28.17
C SER A 583 27.42 5.28 27.66
N ASN A 584 27.69 5.18 26.36
CA ASN A 584 28.96 5.57 25.72
C ASN A 584 28.91 6.99 25.15
N ALA A 585 27.83 7.74 25.35
CA ALA A 585 27.74 9.12 24.88
C ALA A 585 28.76 10.01 25.56
N ALA A 586 29.60 10.71 24.77
CA ALA A 586 30.54 11.73 25.25
C ALA A 586 29.87 13.08 25.44
N ILE A 587 28.83 13.33 24.67
CA ILE A 587 27.95 14.49 24.73
C ILE A 587 26.60 14.05 25.26
N ALA A 588 25.97 14.83 26.12
CA ALA A 588 24.63 14.51 26.64
C ALA A 588 23.64 14.24 25.49
N PRO A 589 23.00 13.06 25.44
CA PRO A 589 22.09 12.72 24.39
C PRO A 589 20.90 13.67 24.32
N GLN A 590 20.49 14.00 23.09
CA GLN A 590 19.25 14.71 22.84
C GLN A 590 18.09 13.70 22.90
N ASN A 591 17.02 14.08 23.61
CA ASN A 591 15.82 13.28 23.72
C ASN A 591 14.65 14.09 23.14
N LEU A 592 13.99 13.52 22.12
CA LEU A 592 12.82 14.09 21.49
C LEU A 592 11.64 13.14 21.64
N GLN A 593 10.45 13.68 21.87
CA GLN A 593 9.22 12.88 21.91
C GLN A 593 8.08 13.65 21.27
N THR A 594 7.30 12.94 20.45
CA THR A 594 6.05 13.43 19.86
C THR A 594 4.93 12.46 20.22
N VAL A 595 3.86 12.99 20.83
CA VAL A 595 2.63 12.24 21.09
C VAL A 595 1.51 12.91 20.34
N SER A 596 0.76 12.13 19.56
CA SER A 596 -0.37 12.61 18.78
C SER A 596 -1.58 11.72 18.96
N GLN A 597 -2.75 12.33 19.21
CA GLN A 597 -4.02 11.65 19.35
C GLN A 597 -5.06 12.29 18.45
N ARG A 598 -5.88 11.47 17.82
CA ARG A 598 -6.96 11.91 16.95
C ARG A 598 -8.16 11.01 17.10
N GLN A 599 -9.36 11.60 17.10
CA GLN A 599 -10.61 10.89 17.02
C GLN A 599 -11.51 11.51 15.95
N VAL A 600 -12.16 10.66 15.17
CA VAL A 600 -13.20 11.07 14.20
C VAL A 600 -14.40 10.18 14.42
N ASN A 601 -15.56 10.80 14.68
CA ASN A 601 -16.85 10.14 14.72
C ASN A 601 -17.59 10.41 13.40
N SER A 602 -18.31 9.43 12.91
CA SER A 602 -18.95 9.52 11.60
C SER A 602 -20.33 8.90 11.57
N LEU A 603 -21.26 9.53 10.83
CA LEU A 603 -22.51 8.92 10.40
C LEU A 603 -22.59 8.99 8.88
N TYR A 604 -23.05 7.93 8.24
CA TYR A 604 -23.12 7.86 6.78
C TYR A 604 -24.22 6.93 6.30
N GLY A 605 -24.63 7.14 5.07
CA GLY A 605 -25.59 6.27 4.41
C GLY A 605 -25.50 6.34 2.90
N SER A 606 -26.03 5.31 2.26
CA SER A 606 -26.22 5.25 0.82
C SER A 606 -27.57 4.63 0.49
N ALA A 607 -28.14 5.06 -0.66
CA ALA A 607 -29.32 4.47 -1.26
C ALA A 607 -29.10 4.29 -2.76
N SER A 608 -29.37 3.10 -3.26
CA SER A 608 -29.24 2.74 -4.68
C SER A 608 -30.57 2.21 -5.20
N TYR A 609 -30.97 2.73 -6.34
CA TYR A 609 -32.11 2.30 -7.12
C TYR A 609 -31.63 1.74 -8.45
N THR A 610 -31.97 0.48 -8.73
CA THR A 610 -31.66 -0.16 -10.01
C THR A 610 -32.94 -0.56 -10.72
N TRP A 611 -33.15 -0.12 -11.96
CA TRP A 611 -34.29 -0.44 -12.80
C TRP A 611 -33.90 -1.41 -13.92
N ASN A 612 -34.67 -2.51 -14.01
CA ASN A 612 -34.47 -3.57 -15.01
C ASN A 612 -33.02 -4.09 -15.11
N GLY A 613 -32.17 -3.88 -14.09
CA GLY A 613 -30.76 -4.28 -14.09
C GLY A 613 -29.83 -3.42 -14.96
N TRP A 614 -30.36 -2.50 -15.80
CA TRP A 614 -29.53 -1.71 -16.71
C TRP A 614 -29.40 -0.23 -16.34
N TRP A 615 -30.26 0.33 -15.49
CA TRP A 615 -30.12 1.69 -15.00
C TRP A 615 -30.00 1.72 -13.48
N THR A 616 -28.91 2.24 -12.99
CA THR A 616 -28.66 2.40 -11.56
C THR A 616 -28.39 3.86 -11.22
N VAL A 617 -29.01 4.36 -10.17
CA VAL A 617 -28.70 5.65 -9.54
C VAL A 617 -28.41 5.38 -8.08
N GLU A 618 -27.32 5.95 -7.57
CA GLU A 618 -26.92 5.85 -6.16
C GLU A 618 -26.62 7.24 -5.61
N GLY A 619 -27.17 7.51 -4.42
CA GLY A 619 -26.83 8.66 -3.60
C GLY A 619 -26.13 8.22 -2.33
N THR A 620 -25.07 8.96 -1.92
CA THR A 620 -24.42 8.77 -0.63
C THR A 620 -24.32 10.06 0.14
N ALA A 621 -24.32 9.96 1.46
CA ALA A 621 -24.15 11.08 2.36
C ALA A 621 -23.33 10.65 3.58
N ARG A 622 -22.39 11.51 4.00
CA ARG A 622 -21.59 11.29 5.20
C ARG A 622 -21.37 12.59 5.95
N ASN A 623 -21.37 12.52 7.26
CA ASN A 623 -20.94 13.60 8.15
C ASN A 623 -19.87 13.08 9.10
N ASP A 624 -18.76 13.78 9.16
CA ASP A 624 -17.66 13.51 10.09
C ASP A 624 -17.55 14.63 11.13
N TRP A 625 -17.19 14.24 12.37
CA TRP A 625 -16.82 15.14 13.46
C TRP A 625 -15.39 14.83 13.89
N SER A 626 -14.46 15.73 13.59
CA SER A 626 -13.03 15.55 13.86
C SER A 626 -12.59 16.32 15.12
N SER A 627 -11.78 15.68 15.95
CA SER A 627 -11.15 16.31 17.11
C SER A 627 -10.03 17.30 16.76
N THR A 628 -9.60 17.35 15.49
CA THR A 628 -8.51 18.22 15.02
C THR A 628 -8.99 19.60 14.59
N LEU A 629 -10.30 19.81 14.51
CA LEU A 629 -10.94 21.06 14.13
C LEU A 629 -11.61 21.73 15.33
N PRO A 630 -11.82 23.06 15.30
CA PRO A 630 -12.46 23.78 16.39
C PRO A 630 -13.91 23.36 16.57
N ALA A 631 -14.41 23.36 17.81
CA ALA A 631 -15.73 22.83 18.18
C ALA A 631 -16.90 23.38 17.33
N GLY A 632 -16.81 24.64 16.87
CA GLY A 632 -17.82 25.24 16.00
C GLY A 632 -17.72 24.84 14.51
N GLN A 633 -16.62 24.21 14.08
CA GLN A 633 -16.32 23.85 12.68
C GLN A 633 -15.80 22.42 12.52
N ASN A 634 -15.97 21.58 13.54
CA ASN A 634 -15.48 20.20 13.54
C ASN A 634 -16.39 19.22 12.78
N SER A 635 -17.59 19.67 12.37
CA SER A 635 -18.58 18.90 11.63
C SER A 635 -18.56 19.29 10.15
N TYR A 636 -18.38 18.31 9.26
CA TYR A 636 -18.41 18.56 7.82
C TYR A 636 -19.17 17.46 7.10
N PHE A 637 -20.08 17.91 6.23
CA PHE A 637 -21.00 17.06 5.48
C PHE A 637 -20.59 17.01 4.01
N TYR A 638 -20.62 15.79 3.44
CA TYR A 638 -20.26 15.57 2.05
C TYR A 638 -21.15 14.52 1.36
N PRO A 639 -21.96 14.96 0.40
CA PRO A 639 -22.79 14.10 -0.43
C PRO A 639 -22.09 13.64 -1.70
N SER A 640 -22.56 12.51 -2.27
CA SER A 640 -22.27 12.15 -3.65
C SER A 640 -23.47 11.55 -4.35
N VAL A 641 -23.50 11.67 -5.67
CA VAL A 641 -24.48 11.01 -6.55
C VAL A 641 -23.73 10.41 -7.72
N ASN A 642 -24.10 9.19 -8.07
CA ASN A 642 -23.59 8.53 -9.27
C ASN A 642 -24.72 7.80 -10.01
N THR A 643 -24.53 7.62 -11.32
CA THR A 643 -25.45 6.83 -12.16
C THR A 643 -24.69 6.01 -13.17
N SER A 644 -25.22 4.85 -13.51
CA SER A 644 -24.76 4.02 -14.62
C SER A 644 -25.94 3.53 -15.46
N VAL A 645 -25.74 3.55 -16.78
CA VAL A 645 -26.72 3.08 -17.75
C VAL A 645 -26.05 2.11 -18.71
N VAL A 646 -26.47 0.85 -18.70
CA VAL A 646 -26.02 -0.14 -19.67
C VAL A 646 -26.89 -0.01 -20.92
N LEU A 647 -26.45 0.85 -21.85
CA LEU A 647 -27.21 1.20 -23.07
C LEU A 647 -27.45 -0.03 -23.97
N SER A 648 -26.51 -0.98 -24.00
CA SER A 648 -26.67 -2.23 -24.75
C SER A 648 -27.76 -3.16 -24.18
N ASP A 649 -28.16 -2.98 -22.91
CA ASP A 649 -29.25 -3.72 -22.28
C ASP A 649 -30.56 -2.95 -22.35
N ALA A 650 -30.49 -1.62 -22.28
CA ALA A 650 -31.63 -0.71 -22.44
C ALA A 650 -32.17 -0.75 -23.90
N LEU A 651 -31.25 -0.82 -24.87
CA LEU A 651 -31.50 -0.83 -26.30
C LEU A 651 -30.79 -2.02 -26.93
N PRO A 652 -31.41 -3.22 -26.93
CA PRO A 652 -30.78 -4.45 -27.46
C PRO A 652 -30.35 -4.35 -28.93
N SER A 653 -30.95 -3.45 -29.70
CA SER A 653 -30.56 -3.19 -31.08
C SER A 653 -29.15 -2.62 -31.27
N LEU A 654 -28.55 -2.08 -30.22
CA LEU A 654 -27.15 -1.64 -30.23
C LEU A 654 -26.16 -2.81 -30.23
N ARG A 655 -26.58 -3.98 -29.74
CA ARG A 655 -25.73 -5.17 -29.77
C ARG A 655 -25.67 -5.77 -31.17
N ASN A 656 -24.45 -5.94 -31.66
CA ASN A 656 -24.17 -6.57 -32.94
C ASN A 656 -22.82 -7.32 -32.88
N SER A 657 -22.39 -7.88 -34.02
CA SER A 657 -21.12 -8.62 -34.08
C SER A 657 -19.87 -7.79 -33.75
N VAL A 658 -19.97 -6.45 -33.84
CA VAL A 658 -18.88 -5.54 -33.51
C VAL A 658 -19.00 -5.02 -32.08
N LEU A 659 -20.14 -4.38 -31.71
CA LEU A 659 -20.37 -3.83 -30.39
C LEU A 659 -21.19 -4.80 -29.54
N SER A 660 -20.58 -5.41 -28.52
CA SER A 660 -21.21 -6.40 -27.65
C SER A 660 -21.71 -5.79 -26.32
N TYR A 661 -21.13 -4.69 -25.87
CA TYR A 661 -21.50 -3.99 -24.63
C TYR A 661 -21.22 -2.50 -24.73
N LEU A 662 -22.13 -1.72 -24.15
CA LEU A 662 -22.00 -0.27 -24.05
C LEU A 662 -22.62 0.20 -22.74
N LYS A 663 -21.80 0.83 -21.87
CA LYS A 663 -22.23 1.44 -20.61
C LYS A 663 -21.73 2.88 -20.54
N VAL A 664 -22.61 3.77 -20.08
CA VAL A 664 -22.28 5.16 -19.75
C VAL A 664 -22.43 5.34 -18.25
N ARG A 665 -21.53 6.09 -17.64
CA ARG A 665 -21.56 6.40 -16.21
C ARG A 665 -21.26 7.88 -15.97
N GLY A 666 -21.79 8.40 -14.86
CA GLY A 666 -21.53 9.76 -14.44
C GLY A 666 -21.64 9.90 -12.93
N SER A 667 -20.85 10.79 -12.37
CA SER A 667 -20.83 10.99 -10.92
C SER A 667 -20.40 12.40 -10.53
N ILE A 668 -20.91 12.86 -9.39
CA ILE A 668 -20.47 14.08 -8.70
C ILE A 668 -20.35 13.79 -7.20
N ALA A 669 -19.26 14.27 -6.59
CA ALA A 669 -19.03 14.12 -5.17
C ALA A 669 -18.38 15.35 -4.55
N LYS A 670 -18.64 15.50 -3.26
CA LYS A 670 -17.96 16.42 -2.37
C LYS A 670 -17.27 15.59 -1.28
N VAL A 671 -16.03 15.90 -0.92
CA VAL A 671 -15.29 15.24 0.15
C VAL A 671 -14.56 16.29 0.97
N GLY A 672 -14.68 16.20 2.29
CA GLY A 672 -13.91 17.03 3.23
C GLY A 672 -12.60 16.38 3.64
N ASN A 673 -11.61 17.17 4.05
CA ASN A 673 -10.39 16.71 4.70
C ASN A 673 -10.12 17.59 5.92
N ASP A 674 -9.76 16.99 7.07
CA ASP A 674 -9.52 17.72 8.31
C ASP A 674 -8.04 18.13 8.47
N ALA A 675 -7.77 18.95 9.49
CA ALA A 675 -6.44 19.42 9.84
C ALA A 675 -5.59 18.32 10.51
N ASN A 676 -4.28 18.48 10.53
CA ASN A 676 -3.42 17.69 11.41
C ASN A 676 -3.69 18.04 12.89
N PRO A 677 -3.43 17.12 13.83
CA PRO A 677 -3.57 17.41 15.24
C PRO A 677 -2.76 18.62 15.71
N TYR A 678 -3.28 19.35 16.69
CA TYR A 678 -2.61 20.45 17.42
C TYR A 678 -2.28 21.72 16.61
N GLN A 679 -2.98 21.97 15.49
CA GLN A 679 -2.79 23.18 14.66
C GLN A 679 -3.66 24.39 15.09
N LEU A 680 -4.50 24.24 16.13
CA LEU A 680 -5.47 25.27 16.53
C LEU A 680 -4.91 26.30 17.52
N ARG A 681 -3.77 26.03 18.15
CA ARG A 681 -3.20 26.89 19.19
C ARG A 681 -1.69 27.02 19.02
N THR A 682 -1.20 28.23 19.07
CA THR A 682 0.25 28.49 19.15
C THR A 682 0.76 28.04 20.50
N VAL A 683 1.83 27.29 20.52
CA VAL A 683 2.42 26.67 21.71
C VAL A 683 3.87 27.08 21.87
N PHE A 684 4.40 26.92 23.07
CA PHE A 684 5.84 27.01 23.31
C PHE A 684 6.47 25.61 23.08
N ASN A 685 7.54 25.58 22.32
CA ASN A 685 8.32 24.38 22.09
C ASN A 685 9.48 24.33 23.11
N GLY A 686 9.62 23.20 23.79
CA GLY A 686 10.79 22.98 24.66
C GLY A 686 12.04 22.80 23.81
N SER A 687 13.13 23.47 24.15
CA SER A 687 14.44 23.24 23.54
C SER A 687 15.08 21.98 24.15
N PRO A 688 15.66 21.09 23.34
CA PRO A 688 16.46 19.99 23.86
C PRO A 688 17.72 20.46 24.58
N ASN A 689 18.19 21.67 24.24
CA ASN A 689 19.33 22.29 24.88
C ASN A 689 18.89 23.07 26.12
N LYS A 690 19.65 22.96 27.19
CA LYS A 690 19.45 23.71 28.43
C LYS A 690 20.49 24.82 28.54
N PHE A 691 20.09 25.96 29.04
CA PHE A 691 21.03 27.04 29.38
C PHE A 691 21.35 26.92 30.86
N GLU A 692 22.61 26.65 31.22
CA GLU A 692 23.06 26.43 32.61
C GLU A 692 22.17 25.48 33.43
N GLY A 693 21.67 24.39 32.77
CA GLY A 693 20.79 23.43 33.41
C GLY A 693 19.29 23.83 33.45
N LEU A 694 18.95 25.05 33.04
CA LEU A 694 17.56 25.54 33.00
C LEU A 694 16.88 25.18 31.68
N PRO A 695 15.63 24.70 31.72
CA PRO A 695 14.84 24.46 30.52
C PRO A 695 14.62 25.73 29.72
N GLN A 696 14.79 25.65 28.41
CA GLN A 696 14.50 26.73 27.48
C GLN A 696 13.23 26.42 26.67
N PHE A 697 12.45 27.44 26.38
CA PHE A 697 11.28 27.39 25.55
C PHE A 697 11.35 28.47 24.49
N SER A 698 10.97 28.11 23.26
CA SER A 698 10.78 29.05 22.18
C SER A 698 9.30 29.08 21.77
N LEU A 699 8.80 30.21 21.34
CA LEU A 699 7.49 30.30 20.73
C LEU A 699 7.56 29.55 19.39
N SER A 700 6.48 28.84 19.05
CA SER A 700 6.38 28.21 17.72
C SER A 700 6.58 29.24 16.61
N ASP A 701 7.37 28.89 15.60
CA ASP A 701 7.59 29.76 14.42
C ASP A 701 6.34 29.92 13.54
N VAL A 702 5.35 29.04 13.72
CA VAL A 702 4.07 29.08 13.00
C VAL A 702 2.96 29.58 13.92
N VAL A 703 2.29 30.66 13.52
CA VAL A 703 1.05 31.11 14.16
C VAL A 703 -0.07 30.15 13.83
N ALA A 704 -0.59 29.48 14.83
CA ALA A 704 -1.74 28.60 14.69
C ALA A 704 -3.02 29.38 14.36
N ASN A 705 -4.04 28.65 13.84
CA ASN A 705 -5.32 29.26 13.52
C ASN A 705 -6.45 28.53 14.26
N SER A 706 -7.07 29.22 15.22
CA SER A 706 -8.19 28.68 16.01
C SER A 706 -9.50 28.54 15.22
N GLU A 707 -9.56 29.05 14.00
CA GLU A 707 -10.75 29.07 13.14
C GLU A 707 -10.56 28.20 11.87
N LEU A 708 -9.65 27.22 11.91
CA LEU A 708 -9.43 26.32 10.79
C LEU A 708 -10.72 25.61 10.38
N LYS A 709 -10.94 25.56 9.07
CA LYS A 709 -12.03 24.85 8.40
C LYS A 709 -11.50 23.60 7.73
N PRO A 710 -12.34 22.59 7.49
CA PRO A 710 -11.96 21.44 6.68
C PRO A 710 -11.73 21.88 5.22
N GLU A 711 -10.76 21.27 4.56
CA GLU A 711 -10.60 21.37 3.12
C GLU A 711 -11.76 20.69 2.42
N ILE A 712 -12.25 21.21 1.31
CA ILE A 712 -13.36 20.65 0.55
C ILE A 712 -12.97 20.42 -0.90
N THR A 713 -12.94 19.14 -1.32
CA THR A 713 -12.74 18.76 -2.72
C THR A 713 -14.07 18.41 -3.37
N THR A 714 -14.37 19.05 -4.47
CA THR A 714 -15.50 18.73 -5.35
C THR A 714 -14.98 18.07 -6.61
N SER A 715 -15.58 16.96 -7.03
CA SER A 715 -15.20 16.22 -8.23
C SER A 715 -16.41 15.85 -9.07
N ALA A 716 -16.27 15.94 -10.38
CA ALA A 716 -17.23 15.43 -11.35
C ALA A 716 -16.52 14.47 -12.31
N GLU A 717 -17.20 13.41 -12.72
CA GLU A 717 -16.67 12.39 -13.61
C GLU A 717 -17.75 11.94 -14.61
N GLY A 718 -17.34 11.72 -15.88
CA GLY A 718 -18.10 11.01 -16.89
C GLY A 718 -17.27 9.88 -17.47
N GLY A 719 -17.88 8.74 -17.76
CA GLY A 719 -17.17 7.56 -18.27
C GLY A 719 -17.98 6.74 -19.25
N LEU A 720 -17.24 6.03 -20.09
CA LEU A 720 -17.76 5.17 -21.15
C LEU A 720 -17.02 3.83 -21.10
N GLU A 721 -17.76 2.74 -21.02
CA GLU A 721 -17.22 1.38 -21.11
C GLU A 721 -17.81 0.68 -22.34
N MET A 722 -16.96 0.17 -23.21
CA MET A 722 -17.33 -0.54 -24.43
C MET A 722 -16.61 -1.88 -24.52
N SER A 723 -17.29 -2.87 -25.06
CA SER A 723 -16.68 -4.13 -25.44
C SER A 723 -17.03 -4.46 -26.89
N PHE A 724 -16.01 -4.85 -27.64
CA PHE A 724 -16.12 -5.16 -29.06
C PHE A 724 -15.78 -6.63 -29.31
N PHE A 725 -16.36 -7.19 -30.39
CA PHE A 725 -16.07 -8.54 -30.87
C PHE A 725 -16.19 -9.62 -29.77
N ASN A 726 -17.28 -9.54 -28.97
CA ASN A 726 -17.54 -10.43 -27.83
C ASN A 726 -16.40 -10.46 -26.80
N GLY A 727 -15.86 -9.27 -26.43
CA GLY A 727 -14.87 -9.12 -25.38
C GLY A 727 -13.42 -9.20 -25.83
N ARG A 728 -13.15 -9.34 -27.14
CA ARG A 728 -11.77 -9.36 -27.66
C ARG A 728 -11.07 -8.00 -27.59
N ALA A 729 -11.82 -6.92 -27.61
CA ALA A 729 -11.31 -5.56 -27.41
C ALA A 729 -12.23 -4.82 -26.44
N ASN A 730 -11.64 -4.19 -25.41
CA ASN A 730 -12.36 -3.47 -24.39
C ASN A 730 -11.81 -2.04 -24.29
N LEU A 731 -12.70 -1.07 -24.15
CA LEU A 731 -12.36 0.33 -23.92
C LEU A 731 -13.06 0.81 -22.65
N ASP A 732 -12.30 1.35 -21.71
CA ASP A 732 -12.79 2.10 -20.54
C ASP A 732 -12.16 3.49 -20.57
N ALA A 733 -12.98 4.51 -20.83
CA ALA A 733 -12.56 5.90 -20.89
C ALA A 733 -13.29 6.73 -19.83
N SER A 734 -12.55 7.55 -19.10
CA SER A 734 -13.10 8.47 -18.09
C SER A 734 -12.53 9.86 -18.28
N TYR A 735 -13.43 10.86 -18.20
CA TYR A 735 -13.07 12.26 -18.08
C TYR A 735 -13.49 12.76 -16.70
N TYR A 736 -12.58 13.45 -16.00
CA TYR A 736 -12.82 13.92 -14.64
C TYR A 736 -12.23 15.31 -14.42
N GLY A 737 -12.87 16.06 -13.52
CA GLY A 737 -12.40 17.34 -13.02
C GLY A 737 -12.50 17.40 -11.50
N LYS A 738 -11.52 18.03 -10.85
CA LYS A 738 -11.46 18.21 -9.40
C LYS A 738 -11.14 19.66 -9.07
N ASN A 739 -11.74 20.16 -7.98
CA ASN A 739 -11.46 21.47 -7.41
C ASN A 739 -11.42 21.35 -5.88
N THR A 740 -10.34 21.81 -5.25
CA THR A 740 -10.19 21.84 -3.79
C THR A 740 -10.18 23.28 -3.30
N ARG A 741 -10.99 23.59 -2.28
CA ARG A 741 -11.09 24.89 -1.62
C ARG A 741 -10.75 24.78 -0.15
N ASP A 742 -10.48 25.92 0.49
CA ASP A 742 -10.14 26.01 1.90
C ASP A 742 -8.93 25.15 2.27
N GLN A 743 -7.94 25.01 1.36
CA GLN A 743 -6.73 24.24 1.63
C GLN A 743 -5.99 24.79 2.84
N ILE A 744 -5.52 23.91 3.70
CA ILE A 744 -4.79 24.25 4.92
C ILE A 744 -3.30 24.25 4.60
N PHE A 745 -2.68 25.41 4.72
CA PHE A 745 -1.22 25.55 4.55
C PHE A 745 -0.64 26.68 5.40
N ASN A 746 0.68 26.63 5.56
CA ASN A 746 1.43 27.65 6.28
C ASN A 746 1.91 28.72 5.30
N LEU A 747 1.30 29.89 5.37
CA LEU A 747 1.71 31.05 4.58
C LEU A 747 2.89 31.73 5.26
N ALA A 748 4.00 31.91 4.52
CA ALA A 748 5.13 32.66 5.01
C ALA A 748 4.74 34.13 5.34
N VAL A 749 5.16 34.61 6.49
CA VAL A 749 4.90 36.00 6.93
C VAL A 749 6.22 36.74 7.14
N SER A 750 6.14 38.07 7.19
CA SER A 750 7.35 38.90 7.44
C SER A 750 7.96 38.54 8.80
N PRO A 751 9.28 38.31 8.90
CA PRO A 751 9.95 38.07 10.17
C PRO A 751 9.75 39.20 11.22
N SER A 752 9.37 40.39 10.77
CA SER A 752 9.02 41.52 11.68
C SER A 752 7.79 41.23 12.56
N THR A 753 6.98 40.21 12.21
CA THR A 753 5.86 39.75 13.04
C THR A 753 6.31 38.87 14.22
N GLY A 754 7.57 38.45 14.25
CA GLY A 754 8.11 37.50 15.21
C GLY A 754 7.82 36.04 14.85
N PHE A 755 7.31 35.75 13.65
CA PHE A 755 6.97 34.43 13.16
C PHE A 755 7.45 34.23 11.71
N GLY A 756 7.75 32.99 11.32
CA GLY A 756 8.09 32.63 9.95
C GLY A 756 6.86 32.33 9.10
N ALA A 757 5.79 31.81 9.69
CA ALA A 757 4.58 31.46 8.97
C ALA A 757 3.29 31.59 9.80
N LYS A 758 2.15 31.58 9.11
CA LYS A 758 0.80 31.53 9.70
C LYS A 758 -0.04 30.44 9.00
N SER A 759 -0.69 29.59 9.79
CA SER A 759 -1.64 28.60 9.26
C SER A 759 -2.93 29.29 8.82
N ILE A 760 -3.36 29.04 7.59
CA ILE A 760 -4.58 29.60 7.00
C ILE A 760 -5.34 28.57 6.17
N ASN A 761 -6.62 28.84 5.94
CA ASN A 761 -7.36 28.22 4.84
C ASN A 761 -7.30 29.18 3.63
N ALA A 762 -6.96 28.66 2.44
CA ALA A 762 -6.97 29.42 1.20
C ALA A 762 -7.28 28.51 -0.01
N GLY A 763 -7.62 29.13 -1.16
CA GLY A 763 -7.96 28.45 -2.41
C GLY A 763 -9.36 28.76 -2.92
#